data_fc82b6fcfdde8e564873fce4bae81e79
#
_entry.id   fc82b6fcfdde8e564873fce4bae81e79
#
_cell.length_a   1.000
_cell.length_b   1.000
_cell.length_c   1.000
_cell.angle_alpha   90.00
_cell.angle_beta   90.00
_cell.angle_gamma   90.00
#
_symmetry.space_group_name_H-M   'P 1'
#
loop_
_entity.id
_entity.type
_entity.pdbx_description
1 polymer ?
#
loop_
_entity_poly.entity_id
_entity_poly.type
_entity_poly.pdbx_seq_one_letter_code
_entity_poly.pdbx_strand_id
1 'polypeptide(L)'
;MTLKDLPIGKTATVRAVGGEGALRQHFLDMGLIPTASVTMVKYAPMGDPVEVRIHSYELTLRLADAEKIEIENVREAGTEAADKKEHGIPMARAIDHPGLGEGGKYHTKAEEHPLPDGTVLTFALAGNQNCGKTTLFNQLTGSNQHVGNFPGVTVDRKDGTIRGHENTKVTDLPGIYSLSPYSNEELVTRQFILQEHPKGIINIVDATNIERNLYLTMQLLELDIPMVLALNMMDEVRQNGGSVRVNELEEELGIPVIPISAAKNEGIGELIDHALHVTHFQEKPGRQDFCDADYHGGAVHRCLHGIMHLIEDHAQNAGIPVRFAASKLAEGDEEIEARLDLDTNEKETLEHIICQMEKERGLDRAAAIADMRFGFIEKVCRQTVVKPRESREHQRSVKIDRLLTGTYTAIPAFIAIMGLVFWLTFNVIGAVLSDGLELVIEWLTERADAALTAAGINPVLHSLLIDGVCNGVGSVLSFLPIIVTLFFFLSLLEDSGYMARVAFVMDKLLRKIGLSGRSIVPMLIGFGCTVPGVMASRTLSSERDRKMTILLTPFMSCSAKISIYAFFTAVFFPHHGAIVMIALYLLGILMGILMAMLLKTTLFKGEAVPFVMELPNYRMPGARNVAQLLWEKARDFLQKAFTVIFVATILIWFLQTFDLHLNVVSNSQQSLLAVISGVIAPLFAPMGLGDWRVCTALLTGFMAKESVVSTLSVLFGTTQSLRDILTPLSAVSLLVFCLLYTPCVAAISSVRRELGGKWACFVVVAQCVIAWIVAYAVYLLLGMVM
;
A
#
# COMPACT_ATOMS: atom_id res chain seq x y z
N MET A 1 -8.31 -2.85 35.18
CA MET A 1 -9.23 -2.64 34.08
C MET A 1 -8.41 -2.52 32.81
N THR A 2 -8.87 -3.06 31.70
CA THR A 2 -8.13 -2.98 30.42
C THR A 2 -8.73 -1.93 29.51
N LEU A 3 -7.97 -1.48 28.52
CA LEU A 3 -8.45 -0.50 27.53
C LEU A 3 -9.69 -1.01 26.75
N LYS A 4 -9.81 -2.33 26.60
CA LYS A 4 -11.00 -2.98 26.03
C LYS A 4 -12.29 -2.63 26.78
N ASP A 5 -12.21 -2.47 28.10
CA ASP A 5 -13.36 -2.23 28.97
C ASP A 5 -13.74 -0.76 29.09
N LEU A 6 -12.97 0.16 28.46
CA LEU A 6 -13.19 1.59 28.54
C LEU A 6 -14.43 1.97 27.71
N PRO A 7 -15.46 2.60 28.30
CA PRO A 7 -16.66 3.02 27.56
C PRO A 7 -16.36 4.13 26.56
N ILE A 8 -17.14 4.20 25.48
CA ILE A 8 -17.07 5.30 24.49
C ILE A 8 -17.26 6.66 25.17
N GLY A 9 -16.40 7.63 24.81
CA GLY A 9 -16.43 8.98 25.37
C GLY A 9 -15.79 9.11 26.76
N LYS A 10 -15.22 8.04 27.32
CA LYS A 10 -14.45 8.09 28.56
C LYS A 10 -12.95 8.17 28.26
N THR A 11 -12.24 8.83 29.16
CA THR A 11 -10.79 8.94 29.16
C THR A 11 -10.20 8.20 30.35
N ALA A 12 -9.10 7.52 30.16
CA ALA A 12 -8.35 6.84 31.22
C ALA A 12 -6.85 7.11 31.09
N THR A 13 -6.10 6.82 32.13
CA THR A 13 -4.64 6.88 32.11
C THR A 13 -4.11 5.47 31.87
N VAL A 14 -3.16 5.31 30.96
CA VAL A 14 -2.47 4.03 30.72
C VAL A 14 -1.59 3.74 31.92
N ARG A 15 -1.77 2.57 32.54
CA ARG A 15 -0.96 2.10 33.67
C ARG A 15 0.21 1.25 33.18
N ALA A 16 -0.05 0.30 32.29
CA ALA A 16 0.96 -0.57 31.73
C ALA A 16 0.55 -1.06 30.35
N VAL A 17 1.53 -1.30 29.49
CA VAL A 17 1.36 -1.90 28.16
C VAL A 17 1.94 -3.29 28.20
N GLY A 18 1.06 -4.29 28.17
CA GLY A 18 1.43 -5.71 28.17
C GLY A 18 1.77 -6.21 26.77
N GLY A 19 2.16 -7.48 26.70
CA GLY A 19 2.65 -8.13 25.49
C GLY A 19 4.17 -8.15 25.42
N GLU A 20 4.70 -8.78 24.37
CA GLU A 20 6.14 -8.95 24.18
C GLU A 20 6.53 -8.67 22.72
N GLY A 21 7.82 -8.42 22.47
CA GLY A 21 8.39 -8.28 21.14
C GLY A 21 7.97 -7.02 20.38
N ALA A 22 8.11 -7.07 19.05
CA ALA A 22 7.98 -5.93 18.16
C ALA A 22 6.59 -5.24 18.21
N LEU A 23 5.52 -5.97 18.49
CA LEU A 23 4.17 -5.38 18.59
C LEU A 23 4.05 -4.44 19.81
N ARG A 24 4.58 -4.87 20.96
CA ARG A 24 4.59 -4.04 22.16
C ARG A 24 5.43 -2.79 21.96
N GLN A 25 6.60 -2.94 21.36
CA GLN A 25 7.45 -1.80 21.00
C GLN A 25 6.69 -0.83 20.09
N HIS A 26 5.97 -1.34 19.09
CA HIS A 26 5.16 -0.53 18.19
C HIS A 26 4.06 0.26 18.94
N PHE A 27 3.41 -0.31 19.96
CA PHE A 27 2.44 0.44 20.78
C PHE A 27 3.10 1.58 21.55
N LEU A 28 4.29 1.34 22.12
CA LEU A 28 5.06 2.36 22.82
C LEU A 28 5.50 3.47 21.85
N ASP A 29 6.00 3.12 20.66
CA ASP A 29 6.40 4.06 19.61
C ASP A 29 5.21 4.89 19.09
N MET A 30 3.98 4.34 19.21
CA MET A 30 2.73 5.02 18.90
C MET A 30 2.18 5.83 20.08
N GLY A 31 2.93 6.06 21.15
CA GLY A 31 2.55 6.88 22.29
C GLY A 31 1.60 6.23 23.30
N LEU A 32 1.35 4.92 23.18
CA LEU A 32 0.70 4.17 24.24
C LEU A 32 1.72 3.86 25.33
N ILE A 33 2.08 4.88 26.09
CA ILE A 33 3.07 4.77 27.18
C ILE A 33 2.38 4.83 28.53
N PRO A 34 2.97 4.25 29.59
CA PRO A 34 2.49 4.49 30.94
C PRO A 34 2.37 5.97 31.22
N THR A 35 1.33 6.39 31.93
CA THR A 35 0.93 7.78 32.23
C THR A 35 0.20 8.52 31.10
N ALA A 36 0.22 8.04 29.85
CA ALA A 36 -0.49 8.66 28.75
C ALA A 36 -2.02 8.64 28.95
N SER A 37 -2.68 9.73 28.56
CA SER A 37 -4.15 9.83 28.59
C SER A 37 -4.74 9.25 27.31
N VAL A 38 -5.62 8.24 27.43
CA VAL A 38 -6.26 7.57 26.30
C VAL A 38 -7.78 7.73 26.38
N THR A 39 -8.42 8.14 25.28
CA THR A 39 -9.88 8.30 25.17
C THR A 39 -10.47 7.32 24.18
N MET A 40 -11.52 6.58 24.57
CA MET A 40 -12.24 5.70 23.66
C MET A 40 -13.17 6.52 22.74
N VAL A 41 -12.92 6.52 21.43
CA VAL A 41 -13.67 7.31 20.45
C VAL A 41 -14.86 6.53 19.91
N LYS A 42 -14.62 5.38 19.29
CA LYS A 42 -15.67 4.53 18.72
C LYS A 42 -15.20 3.09 18.49
N TYR A 43 -16.17 2.20 18.27
CA TYR A 43 -15.94 0.85 17.77
C TYR A 43 -16.18 0.80 16.25
N ALA A 44 -15.47 -0.08 15.55
CA ALA A 44 -15.86 -0.44 14.18
C ALA A 44 -17.29 -1.01 14.16
N PRO A 45 -18.01 -0.96 13.03
CA PRO A 45 -19.41 -1.41 12.92
C PRO A 45 -19.67 -2.82 13.45
N MET A 46 -18.68 -3.70 13.37
CA MET A 46 -18.75 -5.06 13.89
C MET A 46 -18.25 -5.21 15.33
N GLY A 47 -17.96 -4.11 16.03
CA GLY A 47 -17.47 -4.06 17.39
C GLY A 47 -15.96 -4.27 17.56
N ASP A 48 -15.20 -4.47 16.49
CA ASP A 48 -13.75 -4.67 16.48
C ASP A 48 -13.23 -4.34 15.07
N PRO A 49 -12.16 -3.52 14.90
CA PRO A 49 -11.32 -2.89 15.92
C PRO A 49 -11.96 -1.69 16.64
N VAL A 50 -11.25 -1.12 17.61
CA VAL A 50 -11.62 0.11 18.33
C VAL A 50 -10.76 1.28 17.86
N GLU A 51 -11.29 2.48 17.95
CA GLU A 51 -10.56 3.72 17.72
C GLU A 51 -10.39 4.46 19.04
N VAL A 52 -9.17 4.82 19.37
CA VAL A 52 -8.79 5.53 20.59
C VAL A 52 -8.05 6.80 20.21
N ARG A 53 -8.21 7.85 21.03
CA ARG A 53 -7.45 9.09 20.91
C ARG A 53 -6.37 9.11 21.98
N ILE A 54 -5.13 9.38 21.56
CA ILE A 54 -3.95 9.49 22.41
C ILE A 54 -3.23 10.77 21.99
N HIS A 55 -2.79 11.57 22.94
CA HIS A 55 -2.21 12.89 22.67
C HIS A 55 -3.14 13.71 21.73
N SER A 56 -2.73 14.02 20.53
CA SER A 56 -3.51 14.82 19.55
C SER A 56 -4.01 14.03 18.34
N TYR A 57 -3.89 12.69 18.31
CA TYR A 57 -4.26 11.86 17.15
C TYR A 57 -5.10 10.63 17.50
N GLU A 58 -5.70 10.01 16.48
CA GLU A 58 -6.57 8.85 16.60
C GLU A 58 -5.87 7.60 16.08
N LEU A 59 -5.94 6.53 16.84
CA LEU A 59 -5.29 5.26 16.57
C LEU A 59 -6.33 4.14 16.63
N THR A 60 -6.26 3.19 15.68
CA THR A 60 -7.11 2.00 15.70
C THR A 60 -6.37 0.80 16.26
N LEU A 61 -7.01 0.06 17.16
CA LEU A 61 -6.49 -1.13 17.82
C LEU A 61 -7.51 -2.27 17.75
N ARG A 62 -7.03 -3.51 17.65
CA ARG A 62 -7.91 -4.67 17.87
C ARG A 62 -8.28 -4.81 19.34
N LEU A 63 -9.46 -5.32 19.63
CA LEU A 63 -9.87 -5.60 21.02
C LEU A 63 -8.92 -6.54 21.75
N ALA A 64 -8.36 -7.53 21.06
CA ALA A 64 -7.36 -8.44 21.61
C ALA A 64 -6.06 -7.73 22.02
N ASP A 65 -5.71 -6.65 21.34
CA ASP A 65 -4.53 -5.83 21.67
C ASP A 65 -4.88 -4.81 22.75
N ALA A 66 -6.07 -4.20 22.70
CA ALA A 66 -6.59 -3.34 23.76
C ALA A 66 -6.74 -4.07 25.12
N GLU A 67 -6.96 -5.38 25.10
CA GLU A 67 -7.01 -6.22 26.32
C GLU A 67 -5.66 -6.34 27.05
N LYS A 68 -4.55 -6.12 26.32
CA LYS A 68 -3.19 -6.15 26.88
C LYS A 68 -2.78 -4.82 27.54
N ILE A 69 -3.56 -3.75 27.36
CA ILE A 69 -3.25 -2.41 27.85
C ILE A 69 -4.05 -2.18 29.13
N GLU A 70 -3.35 -2.10 30.27
CA GLU A 70 -3.95 -1.78 31.55
C GLU A 70 -4.20 -0.29 31.71
N ILE A 71 -5.37 0.08 32.20
CA ILE A 71 -5.78 1.46 32.43
C ILE A 71 -6.26 1.70 33.85
N GLU A 72 -6.12 2.95 34.30
CA GLU A 72 -6.61 3.44 35.58
C GLU A 72 -7.22 4.86 35.43
N ASN A 73 -7.78 5.40 36.50
CA ASN A 73 -8.30 6.79 36.57
C ASN A 73 -9.33 7.10 35.46
N VAL A 74 -10.36 6.26 35.29
CA VAL A 74 -11.42 6.49 34.30
C VAL A 74 -12.24 7.72 34.63
N ARG A 75 -12.38 8.65 33.69
CA ARG A 75 -13.08 9.93 33.84
C ARG A 75 -13.86 10.31 32.58
N GLU A 76 -14.75 11.30 32.65
CA GLU A 76 -15.44 11.85 31.48
C GLU A 76 -14.44 12.60 30.56
N ALA A 77 -14.56 12.41 29.24
CA ALA A 77 -13.78 13.17 28.27
C ALA A 77 -14.12 14.66 28.38
N GLY A 78 -13.10 15.52 28.51
CA GLY A 78 -13.28 16.98 28.60
C GLY A 78 -13.07 17.59 29.98
N THR A 79 -12.87 16.81 31.05
CA THR A 79 -12.59 17.34 32.38
C THR A 79 -11.19 17.96 32.52
N GLU A 80 -10.25 17.67 31.63
CA GLU A 80 -8.91 18.29 31.61
C GLU A 80 -8.88 19.70 31.00
N ALA A 81 -9.86 20.05 30.17
CA ALA A 81 -9.90 21.36 29.52
C ALA A 81 -10.21 22.51 30.50
N ALA A 82 -10.73 22.21 31.69
CA ALA A 82 -11.08 23.22 32.67
C ALA A 82 -9.92 23.65 33.61
N ASP A 83 -8.88 22.81 33.80
CA ASP A 83 -7.77 23.09 34.70
C ASP A 83 -6.50 23.65 34.03
N LYS A 84 -6.35 23.48 32.71
CA LYS A 84 -5.28 24.16 31.97
C LYS A 84 -5.83 25.49 31.45
N LYS A 85 -5.77 26.56 32.27
CA LYS A 85 -5.83 27.93 31.76
C LYS A 85 -4.80 28.01 30.64
N GLU A 86 -5.29 28.10 29.38
CA GLU A 86 -4.49 28.46 28.23
C GLU A 86 -3.75 29.76 28.57
N HIS A 87 -2.50 29.66 28.97
CA HIS A 87 -1.60 30.78 28.83
C HIS A 87 -1.43 30.94 27.34
N GLY A 88 -2.22 31.85 26.77
CA GLY A 88 -2.17 32.13 25.34
C GLY A 88 -0.76 32.53 24.95
N ILE A 89 -0.05 31.64 24.34
CA ILE A 89 1.24 31.96 23.73
C ILE A 89 0.93 32.97 22.61
N PRO A 90 1.51 34.18 22.62
CA PRO A 90 1.25 35.20 21.62
C PRO A 90 1.50 34.60 20.22
N MET A 91 0.57 34.75 19.30
CA MET A 91 0.79 34.33 17.91
C MET A 91 2.07 34.97 17.38
N ALA A 92 2.98 34.16 16.84
CA ALA A 92 4.15 34.67 16.16
C ALA A 92 3.69 35.51 14.94
N ARG A 93 4.12 36.79 14.93
CA ARG A 93 3.70 37.75 13.90
C ARG A 93 4.38 37.53 12.55
N ALA A 94 5.55 36.92 12.53
CA ALA A 94 6.30 36.53 11.33
C ALA A 94 7.07 35.26 11.62
N ILE A 95 7.27 34.46 10.60
CA ILE A 95 8.18 33.32 10.63
C ILE A 95 9.48 33.85 10.03
N ASP A 96 10.39 34.35 10.90
CA ASP A 96 11.74 34.71 10.48
C ASP A 96 12.60 33.45 10.54
N HIS A 97 13.09 33.01 9.41
CA HIS A 97 14.04 31.92 9.33
C HIS A 97 15.45 32.45 9.58
N PRO A 98 16.31 31.78 10.40
CA PRO A 98 17.63 32.32 10.78
C PRO A 98 18.65 32.40 9.62
N GLY A 99 18.27 32.08 8.40
CA GLY A 99 19.18 32.11 7.25
C GLY A 99 20.09 30.88 7.13
N LEU A 100 20.80 30.78 6.03
CA LEU A 100 21.72 29.69 5.74
C LEU A 100 23.00 29.83 6.57
N GLY A 101 23.22 29.03 7.61
CA GLY A 101 24.49 28.68 8.26
C GLY A 101 25.57 29.75 8.55
N GLU A 102 25.40 30.99 8.14
CA GLU A 102 26.37 32.06 8.29
C GLU A 102 26.41 32.59 9.73
N GLY A 103 27.05 31.83 10.63
CA GLY A 103 27.12 32.19 12.03
C GLY A 103 25.81 31.97 12.77
N GLY A 104 25.04 30.98 12.33
CA GLY A 104 23.81 30.53 12.98
C GLY A 104 24.08 30.01 14.39
N LYS A 105 23.08 30.01 15.23
CA LYS A 105 23.12 29.60 16.65
C LYS A 105 23.58 28.14 16.85
N TYR A 106 23.55 27.32 15.79
CA TYR A 106 23.67 25.88 15.87
C TYR A 106 25.00 25.31 15.35
N HIS A 107 25.69 26.06 14.47
CA HIS A 107 26.95 25.60 13.86
C HIS A 107 27.99 26.71 13.89
N THR A 108 29.20 26.33 14.22
CA THR A 108 30.36 27.21 14.11
C THR A 108 31.13 26.89 12.85
N LYS A 109 31.67 27.87 12.15
CA LYS A 109 32.51 27.63 10.93
C LYS A 109 33.70 26.68 11.17
N ALA A 110 34.12 26.51 12.42
CA ALA A 110 35.17 25.58 12.81
C ALA A 110 34.75 24.10 12.77
N GLU A 111 33.47 23.82 12.74
CA GLU A 111 32.88 22.46 12.69
C GLU A 111 32.44 22.07 11.28
N GLU A 112 32.56 22.97 10.30
CA GLU A 112 32.25 22.69 8.91
C GLU A 112 33.32 21.79 8.27
N HIS A 113 32.87 20.70 7.65
CA HIS A 113 33.70 19.77 6.87
C HIS A 113 33.19 19.68 5.44
N PRO A 114 33.43 20.72 4.60
CA PRO A 114 32.87 20.77 3.26
C PRO A 114 33.30 19.59 2.40
N LEU A 115 32.35 18.98 1.72
CA LEU A 115 32.63 17.93 0.76
C LEU A 115 33.35 18.52 -0.48
N PRO A 116 34.23 17.75 -1.16
CA PRO A 116 34.88 18.21 -2.38
C PRO A 116 33.86 18.65 -3.46
N ASP A 117 34.18 19.72 -4.17
CA ASP A 117 33.38 20.21 -5.28
C ASP A 117 33.09 19.11 -6.31
N GLY A 118 31.82 19.02 -6.76
CA GLY A 118 31.39 17.99 -7.71
C GLY A 118 30.99 16.65 -7.07
N THR A 119 31.08 16.52 -5.74
CA THR A 119 30.59 15.33 -5.03
C THR A 119 29.08 15.18 -5.21
N VAL A 120 28.60 13.98 -5.55
CA VAL A 120 27.17 13.70 -5.61
C VAL A 120 26.58 13.71 -4.19
N LEU A 121 25.67 14.61 -3.94
CA LEU A 121 24.95 14.72 -2.67
C LEU A 121 23.77 13.74 -2.66
N THR A 122 23.80 12.77 -1.75
CA THR A 122 22.77 11.75 -1.60
C THR A 122 21.85 12.08 -0.43
N PHE A 123 20.55 12.13 -0.69
CA PHE A 123 19.52 12.46 0.31
C PHE A 123 18.59 11.28 0.54
N ALA A 124 18.29 11.02 1.80
CA ALA A 124 17.18 10.17 2.22
C ALA A 124 15.96 11.05 2.55
N LEU A 125 14.85 10.82 1.87
CA LEU A 125 13.59 11.48 2.18
C LEU A 125 12.82 10.62 3.18
N ALA A 126 12.77 11.01 4.45
CA ALA A 126 12.18 10.26 5.54
C ALA A 126 10.99 11.00 6.17
N GLY A 127 10.02 10.28 6.69
CA GLY A 127 8.87 10.86 7.38
C GLY A 127 7.74 9.86 7.59
N ASN A 128 6.75 10.24 8.37
CA ASN A 128 5.62 9.37 8.71
C ASN A 128 4.74 9.07 7.49
N GLN A 129 3.86 8.09 7.64
CA GLN A 129 2.80 7.87 6.64
C GLN A 129 1.89 9.11 6.59
N ASN A 130 1.43 9.48 5.39
CA ASN A 130 0.54 10.63 5.14
C ASN A 130 1.11 12.03 5.45
N CYS A 131 2.38 12.20 5.77
CA CYS A 131 3.01 13.51 5.99
C CYS A 131 3.23 14.34 4.69
N GLY A 132 2.90 13.79 3.51
CA GLY A 132 3.08 14.45 2.21
C GLY A 132 4.40 14.17 1.50
N LYS A 133 5.11 13.09 1.89
CA LYS A 133 6.42 12.70 1.39
C LYS A 133 6.46 12.53 -0.13
N THR A 134 5.57 11.74 -0.70
CA THR A 134 5.50 11.52 -2.16
C THR A 134 5.18 12.82 -2.92
N THR A 135 4.36 13.70 -2.35
CA THR A 135 4.07 15.01 -2.93
C THR A 135 5.34 15.86 -2.98
N LEU A 136 6.09 15.91 -1.88
CA LEU A 136 7.36 16.64 -1.83
C LEU A 136 8.39 16.04 -2.80
N PHE A 137 8.53 14.71 -2.83
CA PHE A 137 9.44 14.03 -3.77
C PHE A 137 9.15 14.41 -5.22
N ASN A 138 7.86 14.43 -5.61
CA ASN A 138 7.44 14.85 -6.95
C ASN A 138 7.73 16.33 -7.22
N GLN A 139 7.66 17.20 -6.23
CA GLN A 139 8.04 18.61 -6.38
C GLN A 139 9.55 18.78 -6.55
N LEU A 140 10.35 18.05 -5.76
CA LEU A 140 11.81 18.08 -5.84
C LEU A 140 12.35 17.54 -7.16
N THR A 141 11.83 16.38 -7.64
CA THR A 141 12.43 15.63 -8.74
C THR A 141 11.71 15.79 -10.08
N GLY A 142 10.42 16.06 -10.08
CA GLY A 142 9.62 16.18 -11.30
C GLY A 142 9.52 14.87 -12.09
N SER A 143 9.90 14.92 -13.37
CA SER A 143 9.87 13.75 -14.27
C SER A 143 11.14 12.89 -14.20
N ASN A 144 12.18 13.33 -13.48
CA ASN A 144 13.46 12.65 -13.38
C ASN A 144 13.45 11.62 -12.24
N GLN A 145 12.65 10.57 -12.39
CA GLN A 145 12.47 9.53 -11.39
C GLN A 145 12.80 8.14 -11.96
N HIS A 146 13.45 7.33 -11.15
CA HIS A 146 13.66 5.91 -11.41
C HIS A 146 12.91 5.10 -10.36
N VAL A 147 12.06 4.17 -10.81
CA VAL A 147 11.28 3.29 -9.94
C VAL A 147 11.85 1.89 -10.01
N GLY A 148 12.18 1.34 -8.86
CA GLY A 148 12.66 -0.03 -8.67
C GLY A 148 12.14 -0.61 -7.36
N ASN A 149 12.74 -1.69 -6.89
CA ASN A 149 12.48 -2.22 -5.55
C ASN A 149 13.75 -2.12 -4.71
N PHE A 150 13.60 -1.99 -3.38
CA PHE A 150 14.74 -2.15 -2.49
C PHE A 150 15.27 -3.59 -2.56
N PRO A 151 16.61 -3.79 -2.44
CA PRO A 151 17.21 -5.12 -2.53
C PRO A 151 16.60 -6.12 -1.53
N GLY A 152 16.22 -7.30 -2.03
CA GLY A 152 15.73 -8.41 -1.19
C GLY A 152 14.29 -8.29 -0.70
N VAL A 153 13.59 -7.19 -0.97
CA VAL A 153 12.21 -6.95 -0.55
C VAL A 153 11.36 -6.38 -1.69
N THR A 154 10.05 -6.43 -1.51
CA THR A 154 9.08 -5.97 -2.52
C THR A 154 8.57 -4.55 -2.24
N VAL A 155 9.34 -3.77 -1.51
CA VAL A 155 9.05 -2.36 -1.23
C VAL A 155 9.58 -1.53 -2.39
N ASP A 156 8.76 -0.65 -2.94
CA ASP A 156 9.13 0.20 -4.06
C ASP A 156 10.20 1.21 -3.63
N ARG A 157 11.27 1.33 -4.44
CA ARG A 157 12.32 2.35 -4.31
C ARG A 157 12.13 3.37 -5.42
N LYS A 158 12.08 4.63 -5.05
CA LYS A 158 12.05 5.76 -5.99
C LYS A 158 13.27 6.62 -5.78
N ASP A 159 14.09 6.70 -6.78
CA ASP A 159 15.26 7.59 -6.82
C ASP A 159 15.00 8.73 -7.81
N GLY A 160 15.49 9.92 -7.53
CA GLY A 160 15.38 11.07 -8.43
C GLY A 160 16.49 12.09 -8.19
N THR A 161 16.64 13.01 -9.15
CA THR A 161 17.57 14.13 -9.07
C THR A 161 16.79 15.41 -8.77
N ILE A 162 17.28 16.26 -7.89
CA ILE A 162 16.65 17.55 -7.59
C ILE A 162 16.74 18.44 -8.83
N ARG A 163 15.62 19.08 -9.17
CA ARG A 163 15.53 19.96 -10.34
C ARG A 163 16.55 21.11 -10.22
N GLY A 164 17.33 21.33 -11.28
CA GLY A 164 18.36 22.37 -11.32
C GLY A 164 19.67 22.00 -10.62
N HIS A 165 19.76 20.81 -10.00
CA HIS A 165 20.96 20.35 -9.27
C HIS A 165 21.34 18.93 -9.72
N GLU A 166 22.07 18.79 -10.83
CA GLU A 166 22.39 17.51 -11.45
C GLU A 166 23.24 16.59 -10.55
N ASN A 167 24.06 17.16 -9.66
CA ASN A 167 24.90 16.43 -8.71
C ASN A 167 24.16 16.02 -7.42
N THR A 168 22.86 15.76 -7.52
CA THR A 168 22.06 15.32 -6.37
C THR A 168 21.31 14.03 -6.65
N LYS A 169 21.13 13.22 -5.62
CA LYS A 169 20.29 12.03 -5.67
C LYS A 169 19.40 11.97 -4.44
N VAL A 170 18.09 11.97 -4.63
CA VAL A 170 17.10 11.82 -3.55
C VAL A 170 16.45 10.46 -3.66
N THR A 171 16.43 9.69 -2.57
CA THR A 171 15.71 8.42 -2.46
C THR A 171 14.48 8.61 -1.57
N ASP A 172 13.28 8.32 -2.11
CA ASP A 172 12.02 8.31 -1.36
C ASP A 172 11.96 7.03 -0.53
N LEU A 173 12.04 7.18 0.80
CA LEU A 173 11.92 6.05 1.74
C LEU A 173 10.46 5.77 2.07
N PRO A 174 10.10 4.54 2.43
CA PRO A 174 8.75 4.22 2.92
C PRO A 174 8.34 5.11 4.10
N GLY A 175 7.03 5.36 4.22
CA GLY A 175 6.49 6.08 5.38
C GLY A 175 6.52 5.19 6.63
N ILE A 176 7.24 5.62 7.67
CA ILE A 176 7.42 4.87 8.90
C ILE A 176 7.11 5.73 10.12
N TYR A 177 6.85 5.09 11.24
CA TYR A 177 6.60 5.77 12.51
C TYR A 177 7.80 5.74 13.46
N SER A 178 8.63 4.73 13.33
CA SER A 178 9.86 4.56 14.11
C SER A 178 10.90 3.78 13.29
N LEU A 179 12.15 3.74 13.78
CA LEU A 179 13.22 2.90 13.24
C LEU A 179 13.27 1.51 13.92
N SER A 180 12.25 1.14 14.67
CA SER A 180 12.12 -0.19 15.28
C SER A 180 11.61 -1.18 14.24
N PRO A 181 12.16 -2.42 14.16
CA PRO A 181 11.86 -3.37 13.08
C PRO A 181 10.51 -4.08 13.29
N TYR A 182 9.41 -3.39 13.08
CA TYR A 182 8.06 -3.94 13.18
C TYR A 182 7.48 -4.34 11.81
N SER A 183 7.68 -3.50 10.80
CA SER A 183 7.22 -3.74 9.42
C SER A 183 8.39 -3.82 8.45
N ASN A 184 8.14 -4.33 7.22
CA ASN A 184 9.16 -4.36 6.17
C ASN A 184 9.60 -2.94 5.77
N GLU A 185 8.72 -1.97 5.84
CA GLU A 185 8.99 -0.57 5.54
C GLU A 185 9.99 0.03 6.53
N GLU A 186 9.85 -0.24 7.82
CA GLU A 186 10.74 0.21 8.88
C GLU A 186 12.11 -0.46 8.76
N LEU A 187 12.12 -1.77 8.50
CA LEU A 187 13.35 -2.53 8.27
C LEU A 187 14.14 -1.99 7.07
N VAL A 188 13.46 -1.74 5.94
CA VAL A 188 14.08 -1.21 4.72
C VAL A 188 14.65 0.18 4.94
N THR A 189 13.89 1.06 5.59
CA THR A 189 14.33 2.43 5.88
C THR A 189 15.56 2.42 6.78
N ARG A 190 15.55 1.62 7.86
CA ARG A 190 16.68 1.47 8.77
C ARG A 190 17.91 0.91 8.07
N GLN A 191 17.76 -0.16 7.27
CA GLN A 191 18.86 -0.76 6.53
C GLN A 191 19.43 0.21 5.50
N PHE A 192 18.58 0.95 4.78
CA PHE A 192 19.03 1.95 3.82
C PHE A 192 19.92 3.01 4.50
N ILE A 193 19.46 3.58 5.60
CA ILE A 193 20.21 4.64 6.30
C ILE A 193 21.53 4.11 6.86
N LEU A 194 21.52 2.90 7.47
CA LEU A 194 22.70 2.31 8.11
C LEU A 194 23.70 1.66 7.15
N GLN A 195 23.33 1.35 5.89
CA GLN A 195 24.19 0.68 4.93
C GLN A 195 24.59 1.58 3.76
N GLU A 196 23.66 2.37 3.23
CA GLU A 196 23.92 3.27 2.09
C GLU A 196 24.56 4.60 2.53
N HIS A 197 24.50 4.92 3.84
CA HIS A 197 25.05 6.14 4.43
C HIS A 197 24.74 7.40 3.62
N PRO A 198 23.46 7.81 3.51
CA PRO A 198 23.10 9.03 2.80
C PRO A 198 23.83 10.23 3.42
N LYS A 199 24.29 11.16 2.58
CA LYS A 199 25.04 12.35 3.06
C LYS A 199 24.18 13.38 3.75
N GLY A 200 22.84 13.31 3.51
CA GLY A 200 21.87 14.18 4.17
C GLY A 200 20.51 13.52 4.27
N ILE A 201 19.72 13.95 5.24
CA ILE A 201 18.32 13.53 5.43
C ILE A 201 17.40 14.74 5.27
N ILE A 202 16.36 14.61 4.47
CA ILE A 202 15.23 15.53 4.44
C ILE A 202 14.10 14.86 5.20
N ASN A 203 13.88 15.29 6.44
CA ASN A 203 12.81 14.75 7.29
C ASN A 203 11.53 15.55 7.12
N ILE A 204 10.43 14.91 6.72
CA ILE A 204 9.14 15.55 6.53
C ILE A 204 8.25 15.30 7.72
N VAL A 205 7.76 16.39 8.30
CA VAL A 205 6.88 16.40 9.47
C VAL A 205 5.56 17.05 9.11
N ASP A 206 4.45 16.40 9.43
CA ASP A 206 3.11 16.96 9.33
C ASP A 206 2.88 17.93 10.51
N ALA A 207 2.83 19.23 10.22
CA ALA A 207 2.61 20.26 11.22
C ALA A 207 1.25 20.19 11.92
N THR A 208 0.26 19.52 11.32
CA THR A 208 -1.07 19.32 11.92
C THR A 208 -1.04 18.27 13.03
N ASN A 209 -0.06 17.34 12.98
CA ASN A 209 0.16 16.24 13.92
C ASN A 209 1.63 16.17 14.36
N ILE A 210 2.21 17.33 14.72
CA ILE A 210 3.63 17.48 14.95
C ILE A 210 4.15 16.58 16.08
N GLU A 211 3.43 16.46 17.19
CA GLU A 211 3.82 15.65 18.37
C GLU A 211 4.17 14.21 17.97
N ARG A 212 3.36 13.63 17.12
CA ARG A 212 3.57 12.27 16.66
C ARG A 212 4.74 12.14 15.68
N ASN A 213 4.86 13.11 14.77
CA ASN A 213 5.89 13.05 13.73
C ASN A 213 7.29 13.28 14.32
N LEU A 214 7.42 14.07 15.38
CA LEU A 214 8.70 14.31 16.04
C LEU A 214 9.30 13.07 16.69
N TYR A 215 8.53 12.01 16.98
CA TYR A 215 9.08 10.77 17.51
C TYR A 215 10.10 10.11 16.55
N LEU A 216 9.77 10.04 15.26
CA LEU A 216 10.70 9.59 14.24
C LEU A 216 11.86 10.58 14.07
N THR A 217 11.58 11.89 14.10
CA THR A 217 12.61 12.94 14.01
C THR A 217 13.68 12.76 15.05
N MET A 218 13.32 12.47 16.31
CA MET A 218 14.29 12.23 17.39
C MET A 218 15.19 11.02 17.10
N GLN A 219 14.63 9.93 16.59
CA GLN A 219 15.43 8.76 16.23
C GLN A 219 16.36 9.01 15.02
N LEU A 220 15.95 9.86 14.08
CA LEU A 220 16.81 10.28 12.98
C LEU A 220 17.94 11.20 13.45
N LEU A 221 17.71 12.07 14.42
CA LEU A 221 18.74 12.93 15.03
C LEU A 221 19.81 12.13 15.74
N GLU A 222 19.46 11.00 16.37
CA GLU A 222 20.40 10.09 17.02
C GLU A 222 21.39 9.43 16.03
N LEU A 223 21.10 9.47 14.70
CA LEU A 223 21.95 8.91 13.64
C LEU A 223 23.14 9.80 13.23
N ASP A 224 23.22 11.01 13.76
CA ASP A 224 24.34 11.96 13.51
C ASP A 224 24.61 12.26 12.01
N ILE A 225 23.57 12.25 11.19
CA ILE A 225 23.61 12.56 9.77
C ILE A 225 23.08 13.99 9.56
N PRO A 226 23.74 14.81 8.69
CA PRO A 226 23.23 16.13 8.30
C PRO A 226 21.75 16.09 7.94
N MET A 227 20.93 16.91 8.56
CA MET A 227 19.47 16.82 8.42
C MET A 227 18.80 18.18 8.38
N VAL A 228 17.76 18.29 7.54
CA VAL A 228 16.81 19.41 7.53
C VAL A 228 15.40 18.88 7.80
N LEU A 229 14.59 19.65 8.51
CA LEU A 229 13.20 19.33 8.81
C LEU A 229 12.28 20.14 7.91
N ALA A 230 11.55 19.47 7.03
CA ALA A 230 10.50 20.04 6.19
C ALA A 230 9.16 20.02 6.96
N LEU A 231 8.77 21.13 7.56
CA LEU A 231 7.52 21.27 8.30
C LEU A 231 6.36 21.49 7.34
N ASN A 232 5.71 20.41 6.92
CA ASN A 232 4.70 20.41 5.87
C ASN A 232 3.28 20.70 6.40
N MET A 233 2.36 21.02 5.49
CA MET A 233 0.96 21.36 5.77
C MET A 233 0.78 22.65 6.58
N MET A 234 1.72 23.57 6.50
CA MET A 234 1.65 24.85 7.18
C MET A 234 0.49 25.72 6.72
N ASP A 235 0.02 25.53 5.50
CA ASP A 235 -1.19 26.17 4.99
C ASP A 235 -2.46 25.71 5.76
N GLU A 236 -2.55 24.44 6.12
CA GLU A 236 -3.66 23.92 6.93
C GLU A 236 -3.59 24.46 8.37
N VAL A 237 -2.40 24.48 8.98
CA VAL A 237 -2.19 25.03 10.32
C VAL A 237 -2.64 26.50 10.37
N ARG A 238 -2.20 27.33 9.41
CA ARG A 238 -2.57 28.76 9.30
C ARG A 238 -4.08 28.93 9.08
N GLN A 239 -4.72 28.14 8.19
CA GLN A 239 -6.15 28.23 7.92
C GLN A 239 -7.01 27.91 9.16
N ASN A 240 -6.52 27.05 10.04
CA ASN A 240 -7.20 26.66 11.27
C ASN A 240 -6.85 27.57 12.47
N GLY A 241 -6.09 28.64 12.24
CA GLY A 241 -5.72 29.61 13.28
C GLY A 241 -4.64 29.13 14.25
N GLY A 242 -3.90 28.07 13.87
CA GLY A 242 -2.69 27.63 14.57
C GLY A 242 -1.44 28.32 14.04
N SER A 243 -0.34 28.17 14.75
CA SER A 243 1.00 28.59 14.32
C SER A 243 2.08 27.73 14.97
N VAL A 244 3.25 27.70 14.34
CA VAL A 244 4.45 27.07 14.90
C VAL A 244 5.54 28.12 14.97
N ARG A 245 6.22 28.19 16.08
CA ARG A 245 7.38 29.07 16.29
C ARG A 245 8.60 28.36 15.75
N VAL A 246 8.88 28.57 14.48
CA VAL A 246 9.89 27.82 13.72
C VAL A 246 11.28 28.01 14.32
N ASN A 247 11.67 29.24 14.64
CA ASN A 247 13.00 29.54 15.21
C ASN A 247 13.23 28.89 16.59
N GLU A 248 12.21 28.89 17.45
CA GLU A 248 12.28 28.21 18.73
C GLU A 248 12.34 26.69 18.58
N LEU A 249 11.61 26.14 17.55
CA LEU A 249 11.66 24.73 17.24
C LEU A 249 13.03 24.30 16.70
N GLU A 250 13.67 25.13 15.87
CA GLU A 250 15.05 24.94 15.42
C GLU A 250 16.03 24.91 16.60
N GLU A 251 15.88 25.86 17.53
CA GLU A 251 16.73 25.93 18.72
C GLU A 251 16.61 24.69 19.61
N GLU A 252 15.40 24.16 19.75
CA GLU A 252 15.16 22.94 20.53
C GLU A 252 15.60 21.66 19.84
N LEU A 253 15.54 21.59 18.52
CA LEU A 253 15.94 20.39 17.75
C LEU A 253 17.40 20.43 17.30
N GLY A 254 18.00 21.63 17.20
CA GLY A 254 19.37 21.80 16.71
C GLY A 254 19.55 21.51 15.21
N ILE A 255 18.52 21.70 14.40
CA ILE A 255 18.53 21.53 12.95
C ILE A 255 17.66 22.59 12.26
N PRO A 256 17.93 22.96 11.00
CA PRO A 256 17.07 23.86 10.24
C PRO A 256 15.66 23.30 10.08
N VAL A 257 14.65 24.13 10.34
CA VAL A 257 13.22 23.80 10.19
C VAL A 257 12.58 24.72 9.15
N ILE A 258 12.20 24.17 8.02
CA ILE A 258 11.67 24.93 6.90
C ILE A 258 10.15 24.72 6.79
N PRO A 259 9.34 25.76 6.99
CA PRO A 259 7.89 25.69 6.86
C PRO A 259 7.50 25.61 5.37
N ILE A 260 6.82 24.52 4.99
CA ILE A 260 6.44 24.26 3.60
C ILE A 260 4.95 23.92 3.43
N SER A 261 4.46 24.07 2.23
CA SER A 261 3.26 23.38 1.75
C SER A 261 3.58 22.67 0.42
N ALA A 262 3.86 21.37 0.51
CA ALA A 262 4.19 20.57 -0.66
C ALA A 262 3.04 20.55 -1.70
N ALA A 263 1.78 20.59 -1.25
CA ALA A 263 0.61 20.64 -2.12
C ALA A 263 0.54 21.93 -2.94
N LYS A 264 0.94 23.07 -2.36
CA LYS A 264 0.92 24.39 -2.99
C LYS A 264 2.25 24.83 -3.59
N ASN A 265 3.29 24.01 -3.42
CA ASN A 265 4.67 24.33 -3.83
C ASN A 265 5.22 25.58 -3.13
N GLU A 266 4.87 25.81 -1.85
CA GLU A 266 5.37 26.90 -1.03
C GLU A 266 6.57 26.44 -0.20
N GLY A 267 7.65 27.26 -0.08
CA GLY A 267 8.84 27.00 0.73
C GLY A 267 9.79 25.92 0.18
N ILE A 268 9.53 25.36 -1.02
CA ILE A 268 10.34 24.24 -1.57
C ILE A 268 11.74 24.73 -1.99
N GLY A 269 11.88 25.93 -2.57
CA GLY A 269 13.17 26.50 -2.92
C GLY A 269 14.07 26.66 -1.73
N GLU A 270 13.57 27.27 -0.65
CA GLU A 270 14.28 27.46 0.60
C GLU A 270 14.68 26.11 1.25
N LEU A 271 13.80 25.11 1.20
CA LEU A 271 14.13 23.75 1.66
C LEU A 271 15.30 23.15 0.87
N ILE A 272 15.34 23.33 -0.45
CA ILE A 272 16.43 22.83 -1.30
C ILE A 272 17.75 23.53 -0.94
N ASP A 273 17.74 24.84 -0.81
CA ASP A 273 18.93 25.62 -0.49
C ASP A 273 19.53 25.20 0.86
N HIS A 274 18.70 25.05 1.90
CA HIS A 274 19.14 24.55 3.20
C HIS A 274 19.63 23.10 3.16
N ALA A 275 18.91 22.22 2.46
CA ALA A 275 19.33 20.82 2.35
C ALA A 275 20.68 20.68 1.65
N LEU A 276 20.93 21.45 0.59
CA LEU A 276 22.20 21.45 -0.12
C LEU A 276 23.33 22.01 0.76
N HIS A 277 23.07 23.12 1.47
CA HIS A 277 24.06 23.76 2.34
C HIS A 277 24.48 22.82 3.46
N VAL A 278 23.53 22.36 4.29
CA VAL A 278 23.79 21.47 5.42
C VAL A 278 24.52 20.18 5.00
N THR A 279 24.12 19.62 3.86
CA THR A 279 24.77 18.39 3.36
C THR A 279 26.13 18.64 2.74
N HIS A 280 26.34 19.78 2.04
CA HIS A 280 27.65 20.11 1.47
C HIS A 280 28.70 20.37 2.56
N PHE A 281 28.34 21.10 3.60
CA PHE A 281 29.22 21.43 4.71
C PHE A 281 29.26 20.35 5.82
N GLN A 282 28.49 19.27 5.65
CA GLN A 282 28.38 18.15 6.62
C GLN A 282 28.03 18.64 8.03
N GLU A 283 27.11 19.59 8.09
CA GLU A 283 26.62 20.15 9.37
C GLU A 283 25.77 19.11 10.11
N LYS A 284 26.32 18.62 11.22
CA LYS A 284 25.67 17.62 12.05
C LYS A 284 24.58 18.25 12.92
N PRO A 285 23.54 17.46 13.32
CA PRO A 285 22.55 17.95 14.27
C PRO A 285 23.17 18.49 15.55
N GLY A 286 22.84 19.72 15.93
CA GLY A 286 23.36 20.36 17.14
C GLY A 286 22.85 19.73 18.44
N ARG A 287 21.80 18.88 18.35
CA ARG A 287 21.26 18.15 19.48
C ARG A 287 21.03 16.69 19.14
N GLN A 288 21.64 15.81 19.87
CA GLN A 288 21.49 14.35 19.80
C GLN A 288 20.99 13.78 21.12
N ASP A 289 21.20 14.51 22.23
CA ASP A 289 20.78 14.10 23.55
C ASP A 289 19.45 14.79 23.93
N PHE A 290 18.43 13.98 24.15
CA PHE A 290 17.09 14.39 24.55
C PHE A 290 16.79 14.06 26.01
N CYS A 291 17.81 13.55 26.74
CA CYS A 291 17.69 13.23 28.13
C CYS A 291 17.84 14.51 28.98
N ASP A 292 16.84 14.78 29.78
CA ASP A 292 16.95 15.80 30.83
C ASP A 292 17.54 15.17 32.09
N ALA A 293 18.66 15.70 32.58
CA ALA A 293 19.35 15.19 33.76
C ALA A 293 18.48 15.26 35.04
N ASP A 294 17.49 16.16 35.06
CA ASP A 294 16.55 16.34 36.16
C ASP A 294 15.24 15.57 35.98
N TYR A 295 14.94 15.12 34.76
CA TYR A 295 13.69 14.43 34.47
C TYR A 295 13.64 13.08 35.19
N HIS A 296 12.71 12.94 36.13
CA HIS A 296 12.55 11.75 36.98
C HIS A 296 13.87 11.29 37.63
N GLY A 297 14.67 12.24 38.14
CA GLY A 297 15.93 11.96 38.82
C GLY A 297 17.07 11.51 37.90
N GLY A 298 16.95 11.71 36.60
CA GLY A 298 18.00 11.44 35.61
C GLY A 298 18.36 9.95 35.38
N ALA A 299 17.49 9.01 35.73
CA ALA A 299 17.78 7.58 35.60
C ALA A 299 18.05 7.14 34.16
N VAL A 300 17.24 7.62 33.20
CA VAL A 300 17.42 7.32 31.77
C VAL A 300 18.68 8.00 31.25
N HIS A 301 18.97 9.22 31.65
CA HIS A 301 20.18 9.95 31.28
C HIS A 301 21.43 9.16 31.70
N ARG A 302 21.54 8.76 32.99
CA ARG A 302 22.68 7.95 33.46
C ARG A 302 22.79 6.60 32.72
N CYS A 303 21.67 5.95 32.44
CA CYS A 303 21.65 4.69 31.72
C CYS A 303 22.24 4.86 30.33
N LEU A 304 21.72 5.77 29.52
CA LEU A 304 22.16 5.97 28.15
C LEU A 304 23.61 6.44 28.07
N HIS A 305 24.06 7.35 28.95
CA HIS A 305 25.45 7.76 28.99
C HIS A 305 26.38 6.63 29.46
N GLY A 306 25.95 5.81 30.44
CA GLY A 306 26.70 4.63 30.82
C GLY A 306 26.86 3.60 29.70
N ILE A 307 25.79 3.37 28.94
CA ILE A 307 25.85 2.49 27.77
C ILE A 307 26.75 3.09 26.67
N MET A 308 26.64 4.40 26.38
CA MET A 308 27.48 5.05 25.37
C MET A 308 28.98 4.86 25.66
N HIS A 309 29.40 5.03 26.90
CA HIS A 309 30.80 4.80 27.31
C HIS A 309 31.20 3.32 27.16
N LEU A 310 30.29 2.38 27.45
CA LEU A 310 30.56 0.94 27.36
C LEU A 310 30.76 0.48 25.90
N ILE A 311 30.02 1.07 24.95
CA ILE A 311 29.96 0.58 23.56
C ILE A 311 30.73 1.47 22.56
N GLU A 312 31.42 2.52 22.99
CA GLU A 312 32.01 3.53 22.10
C GLU A 312 32.90 2.92 21.02
N ASP A 313 33.83 2.05 21.41
CA ASP A 313 34.76 1.37 20.50
C ASP A 313 34.04 0.40 19.56
N HIS A 314 33.06 -0.35 20.08
CA HIS A 314 32.26 -1.30 19.31
C HIS A 314 31.39 -0.61 18.26
N ALA A 315 30.75 0.51 18.64
CA ALA A 315 29.91 1.28 17.74
C ALA A 315 30.74 1.93 16.61
N GLN A 316 31.92 2.46 16.92
CA GLN A 316 32.85 2.98 15.91
C GLN A 316 33.30 1.91 14.94
N ASN A 317 33.67 0.72 15.43
CA ASN A 317 34.08 -0.41 14.59
C ASN A 317 32.94 -0.93 13.71
N ALA A 318 31.69 -0.92 14.21
CA ALA A 318 30.50 -1.32 13.46
C ALA A 318 29.99 -0.24 12.50
N GLY A 319 30.53 0.99 12.56
CA GLY A 319 30.06 2.15 11.77
C GLY A 319 28.64 2.61 12.15
N ILE A 320 28.25 2.40 13.41
CA ILE A 320 26.94 2.78 13.91
C ILE A 320 27.09 3.98 14.88
N PRO A 321 26.31 5.07 14.76
CA PRO A 321 26.38 6.17 15.70
C PRO A 321 26.14 5.74 17.15
N VAL A 322 27.05 6.14 18.05
CA VAL A 322 27.08 5.65 19.44
C VAL A 322 25.76 5.91 20.17
N ARG A 323 25.19 7.11 19.97
CA ARG A 323 23.92 7.49 20.62
C ARG A 323 22.74 6.62 20.15
N PHE A 324 22.65 6.39 18.85
CA PHE A 324 21.64 5.51 18.27
C PHE A 324 21.79 4.06 18.77
N ALA A 325 23.02 3.55 18.77
CA ALA A 325 23.33 2.23 19.31
C ALA A 325 22.93 2.09 20.79
N ALA A 326 23.27 3.08 21.61
CA ALA A 326 22.93 3.08 23.05
C ALA A 326 21.41 3.09 23.28
N SER A 327 20.67 3.93 22.56
CA SER A 327 19.21 3.97 22.66
C SER A 327 18.58 2.65 22.23
N LYS A 328 19.05 2.03 21.15
CA LYS A 328 18.54 0.75 20.66
C LYS A 328 18.88 -0.43 21.58
N LEU A 329 20.08 -0.47 22.14
CA LEU A 329 20.45 -1.46 23.16
C LEU A 329 19.57 -1.30 24.43
N ALA A 330 19.35 -0.08 24.87
CA ALA A 330 18.47 0.19 26.00
C ALA A 330 17.02 -0.23 25.72
N GLU A 331 16.54 -0.17 24.47
CA GLU A 331 15.23 -0.70 24.06
C GLU A 331 15.21 -2.23 23.94
N GLY A 332 16.37 -2.90 23.90
CA GLY A 332 16.49 -4.36 23.74
C GLY A 332 16.49 -4.82 22.27
N ASP A 333 17.10 -4.06 21.38
CA ASP A 333 17.19 -4.35 19.93
C ASP A 333 18.28 -5.43 19.67
N GLU A 334 17.87 -6.66 19.44
CA GLU A 334 18.74 -7.81 19.22
C GLU A 334 19.62 -7.67 17.96
N GLU A 335 19.16 -6.96 16.91
CA GLU A 335 19.95 -6.77 15.68
C GLU A 335 21.15 -5.84 15.92
N ILE A 336 20.95 -4.77 16.66
CA ILE A 336 22.04 -3.86 17.02
C ILE A 336 22.98 -4.55 18.01
N GLU A 337 22.47 -5.29 19.00
CA GLU A 337 23.32 -6.06 19.91
C GLU A 337 24.23 -7.05 19.17
N ALA A 338 23.66 -7.77 18.19
CA ALA A 338 24.43 -8.72 17.37
C ALA A 338 25.50 -8.04 16.51
N ARG A 339 25.27 -6.79 16.04
CA ARG A 339 26.23 -6.04 15.20
C ARG A 339 27.39 -5.47 16.01
N LEU A 340 27.19 -5.17 17.27
CA LEU A 340 28.20 -4.58 18.14
C LEU A 340 29.19 -5.62 18.66
N ASP A 341 28.88 -6.91 18.58
CA ASP A 341 29.76 -8.02 18.98
C ASP A 341 30.35 -7.86 20.40
N LEU A 342 29.46 -7.54 21.35
CA LEU A 342 29.82 -7.34 22.77
C LEU A 342 30.23 -8.68 23.41
N ASP A 343 31.23 -8.65 24.26
CA ASP A 343 31.64 -9.80 25.05
C ASP A 343 30.66 -10.12 26.18
N THR A 344 30.82 -11.27 26.85
CA THR A 344 29.91 -11.73 27.90
C THR A 344 29.90 -10.77 29.10
N ASN A 345 31.03 -10.18 29.44
CA ASN A 345 31.16 -9.28 30.59
C ASN A 345 30.53 -7.91 30.30
N GLU A 346 30.68 -7.43 29.07
CA GLU A 346 30.04 -6.21 28.57
C GLU A 346 28.52 -6.36 28.54
N LYS A 347 28.00 -7.51 28.09
CA LYS A 347 26.57 -7.81 28.13
C LYS A 347 26.01 -7.86 29.55
N GLU A 348 26.73 -8.47 30.50
CA GLU A 348 26.34 -8.45 31.91
C GLU A 348 26.33 -7.03 32.48
N THR A 349 27.33 -6.22 32.13
CA THR A 349 27.42 -4.81 32.54
C THR A 349 26.27 -3.98 31.94
N LEU A 350 25.99 -4.15 30.64
CA LEU A 350 24.87 -3.52 29.95
C LEU A 350 23.53 -3.84 30.65
N GLU A 351 23.30 -5.12 30.93
CA GLU A 351 22.05 -5.56 31.59
C GLU A 351 21.95 -5.00 33.02
N HIS A 352 23.07 -4.90 33.72
CA HIS A 352 23.10 -4.30 35.05
C HIS A 352 22.72 -2.81 35.03
N ILE A 353 23.26 -2.03 34.08
CA ILE A 353 22.92 -0.62 33.89
C ILE A 353 21.44 -0.44 33.58
N ILE A 354 20.89 -1.27 32.70
CA ILE A 354 19.47 -1.24 32.30
C ILE A 354 18.58 -1.62 33.48
N CYS A 355 18.89 -2.70 34.21
CA CYS A 355 18.11 -3.12 35.39
C CYS A 355 18.12 -2.05 36.51
N GLN A 356 19.20 -1.31 36.64
CA GLN A 356 19.24 -0.18 37.59
C GLN A 356 18.25 0.91 37.17
N MET A 357 18.24 1.31 35.91
CA MET A 357 17.28 2.27 35.36
C MET A 357 15.83 1.81 35.55
N GLU A 358 15.52 0.55 35.23
CA GLU A 358 14.18 -0.03 35.41
C GLU A 358 13.71 0.06 36.88
N LYS A 359 14.59 -0.25 37.82
CA LYS A 359 14.28 -0.17 39.26
C LYS A 359 14.04 1.28 39.72
N GLU A 360 14.84 2.21 39.24
CA GLU A 360 14.72 3.63 39.60
C GLU A 360 13.48 4.27 38.99
N ARG A 361 13.13 3.89 37.74
CA ARG A 361 11.94 4.41 37.01
C ARG A 361 10.65 3.73 37.42
N GLY A 362 10.71 2.49 37.85
CA GLY A 362 9.50 1.64 38.00
C GLY A 362 8.82 1.30 36.68
N LEU A 363 9.51 1.47 35.55
CA LEU A 363 9.10 1.15 34.21
C LEU A 363 10.10 0.18 33.58
N ASP A 364 9.63 -0.68 32.68
CA ASP A 364 10.54 -1.48 31.88
C ASP A 364 11.34 -0.62 30.87
N ARG A 365 12.43 -1.17 30.37
CA ARG A 365 13.41 -0.47 29.51
C ARG A 365 12.78 0.24 28.30
N ALA A 366 11.91 -0.45 27.55
CA ALA A 366 11.30 0.11 26.34
C ALA A 366 10.32 1.25 26.69
N ALA A 367 9.50 1.08 27.74
CA ALA A 367 8.58 2.11 28.19
C ALA A 367 9.32 3.34 28.77
N ALA A 368 10.45 3.15 29.47
CA ALA A 368 11.24 4.24 30.00
C ALA A 368 11.86 5.12 28.90
N ILE A 369 12.37 4.52 27.82
CA ILE A 369 12.93 5.24 26.66
C ILE A 369 11.82 5.96 25.89
N ALA A 370 10.67 5.31 25.65
CA ALA A 370 9.54 5.93 25.00
C ALA A 370 8.98 7.12 25.81
N ASP A 371 8.85 6.97 27.13
CA ASP A 371 8.40 8.03 28.04
C ASP A 371 9.36 9.24 28.00
N MET A 372 10.65 9.02 27.99
CA MET A 372 11.66 10.07 27.85
C MET A 372 11.46 10.84 26.55
N ARG A 373 11.32 10.16 25.40
CA ARG A 373 11.11 10.81 24.10
C ARG A 373 9.81 11.60 24.05
N PHE A 374 8.68 11.01 24.48
CA PHE A 374 7.40 11.71 24.50
C PHE A 374 7.38 12.88 25.51
N GLY A 375 8.06 12.75 26.64
CA GLY A 375 8.24 13.84 27.60
C GLY A 375 8.98 15.04 27.00
N PHE A 376 10.05 14.79 26.24
CA PHE A 376 10.75 15.84 25.49
C PHE A 376 9.85 16.45 24.41
N ILE A 377 9.17 15.65 23.59
CA ILE A 377 8.27 16.11 22.54
C ILE A 377 7.16 17.00 23.13
N GLU A 378 6.55 16.58 24.23
CA GLU A 378 5.50 17.37 24.90
C GLU A 378 6.03 18.72 25.38
N LYS A 379 7.25 18.73 25.94
CA LYS A 379 7.92 19.96 26.38
C LYS A 379 8.14 20.91 25.21
N VAL A 380 8.73 20.44 24.11
CA VAL A 380 9.00 21.22 22.89
C VAL A 380 7.70 21.73 22.27
N CYS A 381 6.71 20.86 22.05
CA CYS A 381 5.45 21.25 21.43
C CYS A 381 4.65 22.24 22.29
N ARG A 382 4.74 22.17 23.65
CA ARG A 382 4.12 23.13 24.54
C ARG A 382 4.71 24.53 24.40
N GLN A 383 5.99 24.64 24.07
CA GLN A 383 6.69 25.92 23.91
C GLN A 383 6.56 26.49 22.52
N THR A 384 6.56 25.64 21.48
CA THR A 384 6.72 26.05 20.07
C THR A 384 5.44 25.98 19.25
N VAL A 385 4.43 25.19 19.66
CA VAL A 385 3.23 24.95 18.86
C VAL A 385 2.00 25.60 19.49
N VAL A 386 1.39 26.54 18.77
CA VAL A 386 0.06 27.06 19.08
C VAL A 386 -0.96 26.15 18.39
N LYS A 387 -1.58 25.27 19.19
CA LYS A 387 -2.56 24.33 18.64
C LYS A 387 -3.72 25.06 17.98
N PRO A 388 -4.08 24.72 16.73
CA PRO A 388 -5.27 25.26 16.10
C PRO A 388 -6.52 24.84 16.91
N ARG A 389 -7.58 25.62 16.84
CA ARG A 389 -8.91 25.12 17.22
C ARG A 389 -9.20 23.88 16.38
N GLU A 390 -10.06 22.95 16.89
CA GLU A 390 -10.41 21.74 16.13
C GLU A 390 -10.59 22.04 14.64
N SER A 391 -9.78 21.38 13.79
CA SER A 391 -9.74 21.74 12.39
C SER A 391 -11.12 21.51 11.77
N ARG A 392 -11.57 22.43 10.91
CA ARG A 392 -12.84 22.28 10.18
C ARG A 392 -12.87 20.99 9.37
N GLU A 393 -11.71 20.52 8.96
CA GLU A 393 -11.51 19.28 8.21
C GLU A 393 -11.71 18.06 9.10
N HIS A 394 -11.19 18.07 10.33
CA HIS A 394 -11.46 17.03 11.30
C HIS A 394 -12.95 16.94 11.64
N GLN A 395 -13.62 18.08 11.89
CA GLN A 395 -15.06 18.12 12.15
C GLN A 395 -15.89 17.58 10.96
N ARG A 396 -15.47 17.91 9.72
CA ARG A 396 -16.08 17.32 8.50
C ARG A 396 -15.85 15.82 8.43
N SER A 397 -14.62 15.38 8.71
CA SER A 397 -14.26 13.96 8.70
C SER A 397 -15.10 13.17 9.71
N VAL A 398 -15.26 13.67 10.93
CA VAL A 398 -16.10 13.06 11.97
C VAL A 398 -17.59 12.97 11.51
N LYS A 399 -18.10 14.01 10.84
CA LYS A 399 -19.48 13.98 10.31
C LYS A 399 -19.66 12.95 9.20
N ILE A 400 -18.69 12.86 8.28
CA ILE A 400 -18.70 11.89 7.19
C ILE A 400 -18.52 10.47 7.75
N ASP A 401 -17.63 10.29 8.71
CA ASP A 401 -17.38 9.00 9.36
C ASP A 401 -18.61 8.47 10.10
N ARG A 402 -19.48 9.35 10.66
CA ARG A 402 -20.76 8.92 11.26
C ARG A 402 -21.63 8.13 10.26
N LEU A 403 -21.57 8.48 8.97
CA LEU A 403 -22.29 7.76 7.91
C LEU A 403 -21.48 6.56 7.39
N LEU A 404 -20.19 6.76 7.07
CA LEU A 404 -19.36 5.78 6.37
C LEU A 404 -18.81 4.68 7.27
N THR A 405 -18.71 4.91 8.58
CA THR A 405 -18.26 3.91 9.57
C THR A 405 -19.32 3.60 10.63
N GLY A 406 -20.57 4.06 10.44
CA GLY A 406 -21.69 3.77 11.36
C GLY A 406 -22.06 2.29 11.36
N THR A 407 -22.57 1.79 12.50
CA THR A 407 -22.85 0.35 12.72
C THR A 407 -23.77 -0.27 11.67
N TYR A 408 -24.78 0.45 11.19
CA TYR A 408 -25.75 -0.04 10.21
C TYR A 408 -25.54 0.55 8.80
N THR A 409 -24.82 1.67 8.69
CA THR A 409 -24.70 2.43 7.45
C THR A 409 -23.41 2.10 6.70
N ALA A 410 -22.36 1.60 7.34
CA ALA A 410 -21.05 1.37 6.75
C ALA A 410 -21.10 0.40 5.56
N ILE A 411 -21.71 -0.79 5.73
CA ILE A 411 -21.75 -1.80 4.66
C ILE A 411 -22.65 -1.35 3.50
N PRO A 412 -23.89 -0.84 3.73
CA PRO A 412 -24.69 -0.28 2.64
C PRO A 412 -24.01 0.87 1.90
N ALA A 413 -23.39 1.81 2.62
CA ALA A 413 -22.65 2.92 2.01
C ALA A 413 -21.47 2.42 1.16
N PHE A 414 -20.73 1.44 1.66
CA PHE A 414 -19.65 0.80 0.94
C PHE A 414 -20.12 0.16 -0.37
N ILE A 415 -21.20 -0.63 -0.32
CA ILE A 415 -21.78 -1.28 -1.52
C ILE A 415 -22.26 -0.22 -2.52
N ALA A 416 -22.91 0.86 -2.04
CA ALA A 416 -23.39 1.93 -2.89
C ALA A 416 -22.24 2.69 -3.58
N ILE A 417 -21.17 3.05 -2.84
CA ILE A 417 -20.01 3.75 -3.39
C ILE A 417 -19.28 2.88 -4.41
N MET A 418 -18.99 1.62 -4.06
CA MET A 418 -18.31 0.71 -4.99
C MET A 418 -19.18 0.37 -6.20
N GLY A 419 -20.47 0.18 -5.99
CA GLY A 419 -21.45 -0.01 -7.08
C GLY A 419 -21.47 1.18 -8.03
N LEU A 420 -21.47 2.41 -7.51
CA LEU A 420 -21.41 3.63 -8.30
C LEU A 420 -20.11 3.74 -9.09
N VAL A 421 -18.97 3.46 -8.45
CA VAL A 421 -17.65 3.46 -9.11
C VAL A 421 -17.62 2.46 -10.27
N PHE A 422 -18.06 1.23 -10.03
CA PHE A 422 -18.09 0.22 -11.09
C PHE A 422 -19.10 0.57 -12.20
N TRP A 423 -20.26 1.10 -11.85
CA TRP A 423 -21.26 1.52 -12.83
C TRP A 423 -20.72 2.66 -13.73
N LEU A 424 -20.09 3.68 -13.14
CA LEU A 424 -19.47 4.77 -13.91
C LEU A 424 -18.32 4.26 -14.78
N THR A 425 -17.51 3.34 -14.27
CA THR A 425 -16.35 2.80 -14.99
C THR A 425 -16.77 1.92 -16.17
N PHE A 426 -17.72 0.99 -15.97
CA PHE A 426 -18.01 -0.02 -16.97
C PHE A 426 -19.20 0.30 -17.88
N ASN A 427 -20.11 1.21 -17.47
CA ASN A 427 -21.33 1.50 -18.24
C ASN A 427 -21.43 2.96 -18.72
N VAL A 428 -20.68 3.88 -18.14
CA VAL A 428 -20.82 5.30 -18.50
C VAL A 428 -19.52 5.83 -19.10
N ILE A 429 -18.54 6.14 -18.29
CA ILE A 429 -17.31 6.84 -18.74
C ILE A 429 -16.40 5.87 -19.48
N GLY A 430 -16.06 4.76 -18.87
CA GLY A 430 -15.13 3.79 -19.46
C GLY A 430 -15.68 3.13 -20.71
N ALA A 431 -16.98 2.81 -20.76
CA ALA A 431 -17.62 2.24 -21.95
C ALA A 431 -17.54 3.22 -23.13
N VAL A 432 -18.03 4.46 -22.96
CA VAL A 432 -18.03 5.47 -24.04
C VAL A 432 -16.63 5.75 -24.58
N LEU A 433 -15.63 5.82 -23.70
CA LEU A 433 -14.24 6.02 -24.11
C LEU A 433 -13.64 4.79 -24.80
N SER A 434 -14.04 3.59 -24.36
CA SER A 434 -13.62 2.31 -24.94
C SER A 434 -14.21 2.14 -26.35
N ASP A 435 -15.51 2.36 -26.50
CA ASP A 435 -16.20 2.30 -27.80
C ASP A 435 -15.60 3.31 -28.78
N GLY A 436 -15.29 4.53 -28.29
CA GLY A 436 -14.62 5.55 -29.11
C GLY A 436 -13.21 5.13 -29.56
N LEU A 437 -12.44 4.48 -28.68
CA LEU A 437 -11.11 3.98 -29.05
C LEU A 437 -11.19 2.77 -29.98
N GLU A 438 -12.18 1.90 -29.81
CA GLU A 438 -12.44 0.75 -30.67
C GLU A 438 -12.73 1.21 -32.11
N LEU A 439 -13.60 2.23 -32.30
CA LEU A 439 -13.84 2.81 -33.62
C LEU A 439 -12.57 3.37 -34.29
N VAL A 440 -11.68 3.99 -33.49
CA VAL A 440 -10.39 4.44 -34.01
C VAL A 440 -9.49 3.29 -34.43
N ILE A 441 -9.44 2.23 -33.63
CA ILE A 441 -8.65 1.02 -33.93
C ILE A 441 -9.20 0.32 -35.17
N GLU A 442 -10.51 0.15 -35.29
CA GLU A 442 -11.17 -0.42 -36.47
C GLU A 442 -10.85 0.38 -37.71
N TRP A 443 -11.00 1.71 -37.66
CA TRP A 443 -10.65 2.60 -38.79
C TRP A 443 -9.18 2.46 -39.19
N LEU A 444 -8.25 2.38 -38.23
CA LEU A 444 -6.83 2.18 -38.52
C LEU A 444 -6.57 0.79 -39.13
N THR A 445 -7.24 -0.24 -38.65
CA THR A 445 -7.13 -1.61 -39.15
C THR A 445 -7.67 -1.73 -40.58
N GLU A 446 -8.82 -1.14 -40.88
CA GLU A 446 -9.38 -1.06 -42.23
C GLU A 446 -8.45 -0.35 -43.22
N ARG A 447 -7.82 0.77 -42.77
CA ARG A 447 -6.83 1.49 -43.59
C ARG A 447 -5.57 0.65 -43.84
N ALA A 448 -5.09 -0.06 -42.80
CA ALA A 448 -3.96 -0.97 -42.93
C ALA A 448 -4.30 -2.12 -43.90
N ASP A 449 -5.48 -2.71 -43.76
CA ASP A 449 -5.98 -3.82 -44.63
C ASP A 449 -6.03 -3.37 -46.10
N ALA A 450 -6.65 -2.23 -46.39
CA ALA A 450 -6.70 -1.67 -47.71
C ALA A 450 -5.31 -1.37 -48.30
N ALA A 451 -4.38 -0.82 -47.49
CA ALA A 451 -3.03 -0.55 -47.94
C ALA A 451 -2.22 -1.80 -48.23
N LEU A 452 -2.33 -2.84 -47.38
CA LEU A 452 -1.63 -4.12 -47.53
C LEU A 452 -2.19 -4.89 -48.77
N THR A 453 -3.51 -4.85 -48.97
CA THR A 453 -4.18 -5.45 -50.13
C THR A 453 -3.75 -4.75 -51.42
N ALA A 454 -3.68 -3.41 -51.41
CA ALA A 454 -3.20 -2.63 -52.57
C ALA A 454 -1.71 -2.87 -52.89
N ALA A 455 -0.91 -3.16 -51.87
CA ALA A 455 0.52 -3.52 -52.01
C ALA A 455 0.75 -4.97 -52.52
N GLY A 456 -0.30 -5.81 -52.63
CA GLY A 456 -0.20 -7.20 -53.10
C GLY A 456 0.67 -8.10 -52.23
N ILE A 457 0.64 -7.91 -50.92
CA ILE A 457 1.46 -8.66 -49.96
C ILE A 457 0.99 -10.10 -49.85
N ASN A 458 1.90 -11.03 -49.55
CA ASN A 458 1.60 -12.46 -49.35
C ASN A 458 0.43 -12.62 -48.37
N PRO A 459 -0.61 -13.44 -48.70
CA PRO A 459 -1.80 -13.61 -47.86
C PRO A 459 -1.52 -14.03 -46.43
N VAL A 460 -0.48 -14.81 -46.18
CA VAL A 460 -0.08 -15.23 -44.83
C VAL A 460 0.47 -14.05 -44.02
N LEU A 461 1.30 -13.22 -44.64
CA LEU A 461 1.84 -12.01 -43.99
C LEU A 461 0.73 -10.97 -43.77
N HIS A 462 -0.21 -10.88 -44.68
CA HIS A 462 -1.40 -10.04 -44.57
C HIS A 462 -2.23 -10.45 -43.34
N SER A 463 -2.59 -11.75 -43.22
CA SER A 463 -3.33 -12.28 -42.08
C SER A 463 -2.54 -12.12 -40.76
N LEU A 464 -1.23 -12.30 -40.76
CA LEU A 464 -0.39 -12.03 -39.55
C LEU A 464 -0.54 -10.58 -39.11
N LEU A 465 -0.45 -9.62 -40.02
CA LEU A 465 -0.49 -8.19 -39.67
C LEU A 465 -1.89 -7.76 -39.28
N ILE A 466 -2.93 -8.18 -39.99
CA ILE A 466 -4.31 -7.77 -39.70
C ILE A 466 -4.88 -8.58 -38.53
N ASP A 467 -4.92 -9.92 -38.63
CA ASP A 467 -5.58 -10.75 -37.62
C ASP A 467 -4.71 -10.96 -36.38
N GLY A 468 -3.41 -11.21 -36.57
CA GLY A 468 -2.48 -11.46 -35.49
C GLY A 468 -2.10 -10.18 -34.71
N VAL A 469 -1.81 -9.08 -35.42
CA VAL A 469 -1.30 -7.85 -34.79
C VAL A 469 -2.41 -6.83 -34.60
N CYS A 470 -3.06 -6.33 -35.66
CA CYS A 470 -4.02 -5.24 -35.54
C CYS A 470 -5.25 -5.64 -34.72
N ASN A 471 -5.90 -6.74 -35.06
CA ASN A 471 -7.08 -7.23 -34.34
C ASN A 471 -6.70 -7.76 -32.95
N GLY A 472 -5.60 -8.51 -32.82
CA GLY A 472 -5.18 -9.13 -31.57
C GLY A 472 -4.69 -8.11 -30.52
N VAL A 473 -3.88 -7.13 -30.92
CA VAL A 473 -3.43 -6.08 -30.02
C VAL A 473 -4.51 -5.01 -29.84
N GLY A 474 -5.24 -4.69 -30.90
CA GLY A 474 -6.32 -3.70 -30.91
C GLY A 474 -7.41 -4.01 -29.89
N SER A 475 -7.86 -5.27 -29.86
CA SER A 475 -8.89 -5.73 -28.90
C SER A 475 -8.45 -5.56 -27.43
N VAL A 476 -7.15 -5.64 -27.14
CA VAL A 476 -6.64 -5.42 -25.78
C VAL A 476 -6.47 -3.92 -25.49
N LEU A 477 -6.07 -3.14 -26.48
CA LEU A 477 -5.94 -1.68 -26.33
C LEU A 477 -7.29 -1.00 -26.09
N SER A 478 -8.39 -1.53 -26.66
CA SER A 478 -9.74 -0.97 -26.45
C SER A 478 -10.16 -0.96 -24.98
N PHE A 479 -9.57 -1.81 -24.12
CA PHE A 479 -9.81 -1.79 -22.67
C PHE A 479 -9.01 -0.76 -21.89
N LEU A 480 -8.02 -0.09 -22.50
CA LEU A 480 -7.19 0.90 -21.82
C LEU A 480 -8.01 2.01 -21.15
N PRO A 481 -9.04 2.61 -21.81
CA PRO A 481 -9.85 3.66 -21.18
C PRO A 481 -10.61 3.18 -19.95
N ILE A 482 -11.13 1.96 -19.97
CA ILE A 482 -11.82 1.35 -18.83
C ILE A 482 -10.84 1.22 -17.64
N ILE A 483 -9.63 0.74 -17.90
CA ILE A 483 -8.59 0.57 -16.87
C ILE A 483 -8.18 1.91 -16.28
N VAL A 484 -7.95 2.92 -17.12
CA VAL A 484 -7.59 4.29 -16.68
C VAL A 484 -8.71 4.91 -15.85
N THR A 485 -9.97 4.75 -16.28
CA THR A 485 -11.14 5.25 -15.54
C THR A 485 -11.29 4.55 -14.18
N LEU A 486 -11.07 3.24 -14.12
CA LEU A 486 -11.09 2.49 -12.88
C LEU A 486 -10.00 3.01 -11.91
N PHE A 487 -8.77 3.16 -12.39
CA PHE A 487 -7.68 3.70 -11.59
C PHE A 487 -7.93 5.14 -11.13
N PHE A 488 -8.58 5.96 -11.94
CA PHE A 488 -9.00 7.31 -11.55
C PHE A 488 -9.88 7.27 -10.31
N PHE A 489 -10.95 6.48 -10.32
CA PHE A 489 -11.84 6.39 -9.17
C PHE A 489 -11.17 5.74 -7.95
N LEU A 490 -10.36 4.71 -8.17
CA LEU A 490 -9.63 4.05 -7.07
C LEU A 490 -8.62 4.99 -6.41
N SER A 491 -7.86 5.76 -7.21
CA SER A 491 -6.95 6.77 -6.68
C SER A 491 -7.70 7.84 -5.89
N LEU A 492 -8.87 8.28 -6.38
CA LEU A 492 -9.71 9.23 -5.67
C LEU A 492 -10.17 8.68 -4.31
N LEU A 493 -10.56 7.41 -4.24
CA LEU A 493 -10.98 6.76 -2.99
C LEU A 493 -9.80 6.52 -2.04
N GLU A 494 -8.62 6.18 -2.56
CA GLU A 494 -7.40 5.93 -1.79
C GLU A 494 -6.88 7.24 -1.19
N ASP A 495 -6.63 8.24 -2.02
CA ASP A 495 -6.08 9.53 -1.61
C ASP A 495 -7.04 10.33 -0.72
N SER A 496 -8.36 10.14 -0.89
CA SER A 496 -9.36 10.74 0.01
C SER A 496 -9.35 10.17 1.43
N GLY A 497 -8.68 9.04 1.67
CA GLY A 497 -8.68 8.34 2.96
C GLY A 497 -9.88 7.40 3.18
N TYR A 498 -10.76 7.22 2.18
CA TYR A 498 -11.91 6.32 2.28
C TYR A 498 -11.50 4.84 2.38
N MET A 499 -10.46 4.42 1.65
CA MET A 499 -9.97 3.03 1.68
C MET A 499 -9.48 2.60 3.07
N ALA A 500 -8.93 3.53 3.86
CA ALA A 500 -8.57 3.26 5.26
C ALA A 500 -9.80 2.89 6.10
N ARG A 501 -10.94 3.57 5.89
CA ARG A 501 -12.21 3.28 6.57
C ARG A 501 -12.77 1.93 6.15
N VAL A 502 -12.70 1.60 4.86
CA VAL A 502 -13.11 0.28 4.36
C VAL A 502 -12.29 -0.82 5.03
N ALA A 503 -10.97 -0.66 5.14
CA ALA A 503 -10.10 -1.60 5.83
C ALA A 503 -10.47 -1.75 7.31
N PHE A 504 -10.78 -0.64 7.99
CA PHE A 504 -11.24 -0.62 9.38
C PHE A 504 -12.56 -1.38 9.56
N VAL A 505 -13.55 -1.15 8.69
CA VAL A 505 -14.85 -1.83 8.75
C VAL A 505 -14.73 -3.34 8.49
N MET A 506 -13.86 -3.73 7.56
CA MET A 506 -13.76 -5.12 7.06
C MET A 506 -12.78 -5.99 7.85
N ASP A 507 -11.96 -5.44 8.77
CA ASP A 507 -10.89 -6.19 9.46
C ASP A 507 -11.41 -7.43 10.19
N LYS A 508 -12.51 -7.30 10.93
CA LYS A 508 -13.08 -8.42 11.69
C LYS A 508 -13.52 -9.59 10.80
N LEU A 509 -14.07 -9.31 9.61
CA LEU A 509 -14.48 -10.36 8.67
C LEU A 509 -13.29 -11.05 8.03
N LEU A 510 -12.32 -10.27 7.55
CA LEU A 510 -11.15 -10.78 6.85
C LEU A 510 -10.22 -11.57 7.80
N ARG A 511 -10.12 -11.17 9.04
CA ARG A 511 -9.35 -11.88 10.06
C ARG A 511 -9.85 -13.31 10.30
N LYS A 512 -11.17 -13.56 10.23
CA LYS A 512 -11.71 -14.91 10.33
C LYS A 512 -11.13 -15.86 9.28
N ILE A 513 -10.90 -15.36 8.09
CA ILE A 513 -10.30 -16.12 6.99
C ILE A 513 -8.76 -15.98 6.94
N GLY A 514 -8.15 -15.33 7.94
CA GLY A 514 -6.70 -15.22 8.09
C GLY A 514 -6.03 -14.07 7.34
N LEU A 515 -6.79 -13.04 6.95
CA LEU A 515 -6.30 -11.83 6.29
C LEU A 515 -6.49 -10.59 7.18
N SER A 516 -5.67 -9.57 6.98
CA SER A 516 -5.87 -8.25 7.59
C SER A 516 -6.93 -7.43 6.83
N GLY A 517 -7.51 -6.44 7.48
CA GLY A 517 -8.50 -5.56 6.87
C GLY A 517 -8.01 -4.84 5.61
N ARG A 518 -6.72 -4.55 5.52
CA ARG A 518 -6.10 -3.92 4.33
C ARG A 518 -6.19 -4.79 3.07
N SER A 519 -6.28 -6.12 3.21
CA SER A 519 -6.41 -7.06 2.08
C SER A 519 -7.70 -6.88 1.27
N ILE A 520 -8.71 -6.20 1.83
CA ILE A 520 -9.96 -5.91 1.10
C ILE A 520 -9.72 -5.05 -0.14
N VAL A 521 -8.77 -4.12 -0.09
CA VAL A 521 -8.52 -3.16 -1.18
C VAL A 521 -8.05 -3.87 -2.46
N PRO A 522 -6.97 -4.68 -2.46
CA PRO A 522 -6.60 -5.49 -3.61
C PRO A 522 -7.70 -6.44 -4.11
N MET A 523 -8.46 -7.04 -3.20
CA MET A 523 -9.54 -7.96 -3.57
C MET A 523 -10.69 -7.24 -4.27
N LEU A 524 -11.07 -6.03 -3.80
CA LEU A 524 -12.08 -5.20 -4.44
C LEU A 524 -11.66 -4.75 -5.85
N ILE A 525 -10.41 -4.32 -5.99
CA ILE A 525 -9.84 -3.99 -7.30
C ILE A 525 -9.90 -5.20 -8.23
N GLY A 526 -9.73 -6.42 -7.68
CA GLY A 526 -9.86 -7.68 -8.40
C GLY A 526 -11.22 -7.94 -9.05
N PHE A 527 -12.32 -7.39 -8.51
CA PHE A 527 -13.65 -7.42 -9.15
C PHE A 527 -13.69 -6.57 -10.43
N GLY A 528 -12.88 -5.52 -10.53
CA GLY A 528 -12.71 -4.79 -11.77
C GLY A 528 -11.75 -5.51 -12.72
N CYS A 529 -10.51 -5.72 -12.28
CA CYS A 529 -9.47 -6.41 -13.04
C CYS A 529 -8.46 -7.08 -12.10
N THR A 530 -8.11 -8.32 -12.38
CA THR A 530 -7.14 -9.09 -11.57
C THR A 530 -5.73 -8.50 -11.63
N VAL A 531 -5.31 -7.89 -12.76
CA VAL A 531 -3.97 -7.30 -12.92
C VAL A 531 -3.70 -6.20 -11.89
N PRO A 532 -4.49 -5.12 -11.84
CA PRO A 532 -4.30 -4.09 -10.82
C PRO A 532 -4.58 -4.60 -9.40
N GLY A 533 -5.49 -5.57 -9.23
CA GLY A 533 -5.72 -6.19 -7.92
C GLY A 533 -4.47 -6.86 -7.37
N VAL A 534 -3.75 -7.63 -8.18
CA VAL A 534 -2.46 -8.24 -7.82
C VAL A 534 -1.41 -7.16 -7.53
N MET A 535 -1.32 -6.11 -8.35
CA MET A 535 -0.34 -5.03 -8.15
C MET A 535 -0.61 -4.21 -6.88
N ALA A 536 -1.88 -3.97 -6.54
CA ALA A 536 -2.27 -3.24 -5.34
C ALA A 536 -1.91 -3.99 -4.04
N SER A 537 -1.65 -5.30 -4.10
CA SER A 537 -1.19 -6.06 -2.94
C SER A 537 0.17 -5.62 -2.37
N ARG A 538 0.92 -4.79 -3.10
CA ARG A 538 2.18 -4.18 -2.62
C ARG A 538 1.99 -3.27 -1.42
N THR A 539 0.80 -2.71 -1.24
CA THR A 539 0.46 -1.87 -0.08
C THR A 539 0.31 -2.66 1.23
N LEU A 540 0.37 -4.00 1.15
CA LEU A 540 0.28 -4.87 2.32
C LEU A 540 1.65 -5.05 2.95
N SER A 541 1.78 -4.69 4.22
CA SER A 541 3.02 -4.76 5.00
C SER A 541 3.48 -6.19 5.31
N SER A 542 2.57 -7.16 5.31
CA SER A 542 2.87 -8.56 5.56
C SER A 542 3.05 -9.34 4.25
N GLU A 543 4.21 -10.00 4.11
CA GLU A 543 4.48 -10.89 2.99
C GLU A 543 3.50 -12.07 2.93
N ARG A 544 3.08 -12.60 4.09
CA ARG A 544 2.08 -13.64 4.23
C ARG A 544 0.72 -13.17 3.69
N ASP A 545 0.22 -12.04 4.18
CA ASP A 545 -1.08 -11.50 3.78
C ASP A 545 -1.06 -11.10 2.29
N ARG A 546 0.08 -10.58 1.81
CA ARG A 546 0.30 -10.27 0.39
C ARG A 546 0.21 -11.51 -0.49
N LYS A 547 0.94 -12.59 -0.14
CA LYS A 547 0.89 -13.86 -0.88
C LYS A 547 -0.52 -14.44 -0.89
N MET A 548 -1.19 -14.52 0.26
CA MET A 548 -2.57 -14.98 0.35
C MET A 548 -3.51 -14.14 -0.52
N THR A 549 -3.44 -12.81 -0.42
CA THR A 549 -4.30 -11.91 -1.19
C THR A 549 -4.10 -12.10 -2.70
N ILE A 550 -2.85 -12.20 -3.18
CA ILE A 550 -2.55 -12.46 -4.59
C ILE A 550 -3.16 -13.79 -5.06
N LEU A 551 -3.08 -14.84 -4.25
CA LEU A 551 -3.64 -16.16 -4.58
C LEU A 551 -5.17 -16.17 -4.59
N LEU A 552 -5.81 -15.29 -3.82
CA LEU A 552 -7.27 -15.21 -3.71
C LEU A 552 -7.91 -14.25 -4.74
N THR A 553 -7.19 -13.21 -5.16
CA THR A 553 -7.69 -12.21 -6.12
C THR A 553 -8.28 -12.81 -7.41
N PRO A 554 -7.71 -13.86 -8.05
CA PRO A 554 -8.27 -14.44 -9.26
C PRO A 554 -9.63 -15.14 -9.10
N PHE A 555 -10.06 -15.47 -7.88
CA PHE A 555 -11.41 -16.01 -7.63
C PHE A 555 -12.50 -14.94 -7.78
N MET A 556 -12.12 -13.65 -7.71
CA MET A 556 -13.06 -12.55 -7.93
C MET A 556 -13.47 -12.47 -9.41
N SER A 557 -14.76 -12.15 -9.65
CA SER A 557 -15.28 -12.01 -11.01
C SER A 557 -14.87 -10.66 -11.59
N CYS A 558 -13.86 -10.64 -12.47
CA CYS A 558 -13.45 -9.42 -13.19
C CYS A 558 -14.42 -9.08 -14.34
N SER A 559 -14.31 -7.86 -14.89
CA SER A 559 -15.18 -7.37 -15.98
C SER A 559 -15.22 -8.30 -17.20
N ALA A 560 -14.08 -8.85 -17.60
CA ALA A 560 -14.00 -9.78 -18.73
C ALA A 560 -14.80 -11.08 -18.53
N LYS A 561 -14.96 -11.55 -17.29
CA LYS A 561 -15.82 -12.69 -16.97
C LYS A 561 -17.30 -12.35 -17.12
N ILE A 562 -17.69 -11.08 -16.84
CA ILE A 562 -19.09 -10.62 -16.96
C ILE A 562 -19.59 -10.76 -18.39
N SER A 563 -18.77 -10.44 -19.38
CA SER A 563 -19.13 -10.60 -20.81
C SER A 563 -19.48 -12.05 -21.14
N ILE A 564 -18.73 -13.01 -20.59
CA ILE A 564 -19.05 -14.45 -20.75
C ILE A 564 -20.40 -14.78 -20.10
N TYR A 565 -20.61 -14.28 -18.85
CA TYR A 565 -21.88 -14.54 -18.14
C TYR A 565 -23.07 -13.96 -18.90
N ALA A 566 -22.95 -12.72 -19.37
CA ALA A 566 -24.01 -12.04 -20.12
C ALA A 566 -24.36 -12.80 -21.41
N PHE A 567 -23.37 -13.24 -22.18
CA PHE A 567 -23.58 -14.01 -23.39
C PHE A 567 -24.32 -15.34 -23.13
N PHE A 568 -23.82 -16.15 -22.19
CA PHE A 568 -24.43 -17.44 -21.90
C PHE A 568 -25.79 -17.32 -21.24
N THR A 569 -26.00 -16.32 -20.36
CA THR A 569 -27.32 -16.10 -19.75
C THR A 569 -28.34 -15.64 -20.76
N ALA A 570 -27.98 -14.81 -21.73
CA ALA A 570 -28.88 -14.39 -22.80
C ALA A 570 -29.25 -15.57 -23.71
N VAL A 571 -28.32 -16.51 -24.00
CA VAL A 571 -28.55 -17.66 -24.84
C VAL A 571 -29.35 -18.76 -24.14
N PHE A 572 -28.97 -19.13 -22.89
CA PHE A 572 -29.53 -20.33 -22.23
C PHE A 572 -30.55 -20.01 -21.13
N PHE A 573 -30.52 -18.82 -20.55
CA PHE A 573 -31.35 -18.43 -19.37
C PHE A 573 -32.04 -17.07 -19.54
N PRO A 574 -32.84 -16.82 -20.61
CA PRO A 574 -33.37 -15.50 -20.92
C PRO A 574 -34.29 -14.93 -19.82
N HIS A 575 -34.95 -15.79 -19.03
CA HIS A 575 -35.84 -15.36 -17.95
C HIS A 575 -35.16 -15.33 -16.56
N HIS A 576 -34.02 -16.01 -16.38
CA HIS A 576 -33.34 -16.16 -15.08
C HIS A 576 -31.87 -15.66 -15.09
N GLY A 577 -31.48 -14.94 -16.13
CA GLY A 577 -30.07 -14.52 -16.33
C GLY A 577 -29.48 -13.75 -15.15
N ALA A 578 -30.26 -12.83 -14.55
CA ALA A 578 -29.80 -12.08 -13.39
C ALA A 578 -29.52 -12.99 -12.17
N ILE A 579 -30.36 -14.00 -11.94
CA ILE A 579 -30.16 -14.96 -10.83
C ILE A 579 -28.91 -15.77 -11.03
N VAL A 580 -28.68 -16.26 -12.25
CA VAL A 580 -27.47 -17.03 -12.62
C VAL A 580 -26.21 -16.17 -12.43
N MET A 581 -26.23 -14.92 -12.86
CA MET A 581 -25.11 -14.00 -12.68
C MET A 581 -24.81 -13.77 -11.20
N ILE A 582 -25.82 -13.49 -10.37
CA ILE A 582 -25.67 -13.31 -8.93
C ILE A 582 -25.11 -14.59 -8.29
N ALA A 583 -25.63 -15.75 -8.67
CA ALA A 583 -25.16 -17.04 -8.16
C ALA A 583 -23.68 -17.28 -8.48
N LEU A 584 -23.23 -16.93 -9.70
CA LEU A 584 -21.81 -17.02 -10.09
C LEU A 584 -20.91 -16.07 -9.26
N TYR A 585 -21.35 -14.84 -9.02
CA TYR A 585 -20.63 -13.91 -8.17
C TYR A 585 -20.48 -14.44 -6.72
N LEU A 586 -21.59 -14.93 -6.16
CA LEU A 586 -21.59 -15.51 -4.82
C LEU A 586 -20.72 -16.79 -4.75
N LEU A 587 -20.75 -17.62 -5.78
CA LEU A 587 -19.90 -18.80 -5.89
C LEU A 587 -18.41 -18.43 -5.92
N GLY A 588 -18.03 -17.41 -6.67
CA GLY A 588 -16.65 -16.91 -6.71
C GLY A 588 -16.18 -16.44 -5.34
N ILE A 589 -16.99 -15.66 -4.62
CA ILE A 589 -16.70 -15.19 -3.26
C ILE A 589 -16.59 -16.39 -2.30
N LEU A 590 -17.54 -17.32 -2.36
CA LEU A 590 -17.54 -18.52 -1.53
C LEU A 590 -16.28 -19.36 -1.74
N MET A 591 -15.89 -19.59 -2.99
CA MET A 591 -14.67 -20.32 -3.34
C MET A 591 -13.41 -19.58 -2.85
N GLY A 592 -13.40 -18.25 -2.94
CA GLY A 592 -12.33 -17.42 -2.36
C GLY A 592 -12.21 -17.61 -0.86
N ILE A 593 -13.33 -17.61 -0.13
CA ILE A 593 -13.37 -17.83 1.33
C ILE A 593 -12.89 -19.26 1.68
N LEU A 594 -13.40 -20.29 0.98
CA LEU A 594 -12.98 -21.67 1.21
C LEU A 594 -11.48 -21.86 0.97
N MET A 595 -10.97 -21.28 -0.11
CA MET A 595 -9.54 -21.33 -0.43
C MET A 595 -8.71 -20.56 0.60
N ALA A 596 -9.17 -19.41 1.10
CA ALA A 596 -8.52 -18.66 2.15
C ALA A 596 -8.41 -19.50 3.44
N MET A 597 -9.49 -20.18 3.83
CA MET A 597 -9.49 -21.08 4.98
C MET A 597 -8.53 -22.27 4.80
N LEU A 598 -8.50 -22.84 3.59
CA LEU A 598 -7.57 -23.92 3.26
C LEU A 598 -6.11 -23.45 3.32
N LEU A 599 -5.80 -22.30 2.73
CA LEU A 599 -4.45 -21.73 2.72
C LEU A 599 -4.00 -21.34 4.13
N LYS A 600 -4.89 -20.81 4.96
CA LYS A 600 -4.61 -20.46 6.37
C LYS A 600 -4.20 -21.71 7.19
N THR A 601 -4.82 -22.85 6.95
CA THR A 601 -4.56 -24.08 7.72
C THR A 601 -3.36 -24.87 7.19
N THR A 602 -3.03 -24.73 5.90
CA THR A 602 -1.99 -25.52 5.23
C THR A 602 -0.68 -24.74 5.04
N LEU A 603 -0.68 -23.76 4.14
CA LEU A 603 0.53 -23.07 3.64
C LEU A 603 0.90 -21.83 4.48
N PHE A 604 -0.08 -21.09 4.98
CA PHE A 604 0.11 -19.81 5.64
C PHE A 604 -0.38 -19.84 7.09
N LYS A 605 0.22 -20.74 7.89
CA LYS A 605 -0.08 -20.85 9.31
C LYS A 605 0.31 -19.56 10.06
N GLY A 606 -0.42 -19.23 11.11
CA GLY A 606 -0.21 -18.04 11.94
C GLY A 606 -1.37 -17.05 11.88
N GLU A 607 -1.32 -16.04 12.71
CA GLU A 607 -2.34 -14.99 12.78
C GLU A 607 -2.10 -13.88 11.76
N ALA A 608 -3.16 -13.18 11.38
CA ALA A 608 -3.06 -11.98 10.56
C ALA A 608 -2.29 -10.90 11.34
N VAL A 609 -1.44 -10.15 10.62
CA VAL A 609 -0.65 -9.06 11.22
C VAL A 609 -1.57 -8.12 12.01
N PRO A 610 -1.14 -7.66 13.19
CA PRO A 610 -1.88 -6.69 13.99
C PRO A 610 -2.31 -5.48 13.15
N PHE A 611 -3.53 -5.03 13.37
CA PHE A 611 -4.12 -3.90 12.65
C PHE A 611 -3.96 -2.65 13.52
N VAL A 612 -2.86 -1.97 13.33
CA VAL A 612 -2.62 -0.66 13.94
C VAL A 612 -2.57 0.34 12.80
N MET A 613 -3.52 1.24 12.73
CA MET A 613 -3.64 2.19 11.63
C MET A 613 -4.25 3.50 12.10
N GLU A 614 -3.79 4.60 11.52
CA GLU A 614 -4.48 5.89 11.63
C GLU A 614 -5.56 6.02 10.57
N LEU A 615 -6.65 6.68 10.93
CA LEU A 615 -7.65 7.13 9.97
C LEU A 615 -7.33 8.58 9.56
N PRO A 616 -6.73 8.79 8.37
CA PRO A 616 -6.37 10.14 7.93
C PRO A 616 -7.63 10.99 7.71
N ASN A 617 -7.56 12.30 7.89
CA ASN A 617 -8.66 13.20 7.54
C ASN A 617 -9.00 13.08 6.06
N TYR A 618 -10.31 13.25 5.72
CA TYR A 618 -10.71 13.28 4.32
C TYR A 618 -10.14 14.50 3.62
N ARG A 619 -9.38 14.25 2.55
CA ARG A 619 -8.77 15.27 1.71
C ARG A 619 -9.10 15.03 0.24
N MET A 620 -9.25 16.10 -0.52
CA MET A 620 -9.37 15.98 -1.97
C MET A 620 -7.97 15.81 -2.57
N PRO A 621 -7.74 14.79 -3.40
CA PRO A 621 -6.44 14.58 -4.03
C PRO A 621 -6.10 15.70 -5.00
N GLY A 622 -4.82 16.04 -5.12
CA GLY A 622 -4.34 17.01 -6.09
C GLY A 622 -4.47 16.51 -7.53
N ALA A 623 -5.13 17.27 -8.39
CA ALA A 623 -5.39 16.89 -9.78
C ALA A 623 -4.10 16.49 -10.55
N ARG A 624 -2.99 17.17 -10.28
CA ARG A 624 -1.70 16.88 -10.91
C ARG A 624 -1.14 15.51 -10.50
N ASN A 625 -1.25 15.16 -9.21
CA ASN A 625 -0.77 13.87 -8.71
C ASN A 625 -1.60 12.72 -9.27
N VAL A 626 -2.93 12.90 -9.33
CA VAL A 626 -3.85 11.92 -9.94
C VAL A 626 -3.51 11.74 -11.43
N ALA A 627 -3.33 12.81 -12.18
CA ALA A 627 -2.98 12.75 -13.61
C ALA A 627 -1.63 12.04 -13.85
N GLN A 628 -0.63 12.30 -13.02
CA GLN A 628 0.67 11.64 -13.10
C GLN A 628 0.54 10.13 -12.80
N LEU A 629 -0.17 9.75 -11.74
CA LEU A 629 -0.42 8.35 -11.40
C LEU A 629 -1.17 7.62 -12.53
N LEU A 630 -2.19 8.25 -13.12
CA LEU A 630 -2.93 7.69 -14.25
C LEU A 630 -2.02 7.46 -15.46
N TRP A 631 -1.15 8.41 -15.75
CA TRP A 631 -0.18 8.27 -16.84
C TRP A 631 0.80 7.11 -16.60
N GLU A 632 1.34 6.98 -15.39
CA GLU A 632 2.22 5.87 -15.01
C GLU A 632 1.50 4.52 -15.19
N LYS A 633 0.27 4.39 -14.72
CA LYS A 633 -0.54 3.17 -14.86
C LYS A 633 -0.89 2.85 -16.32
N ALA A 634 -1.26 3.88 -17.11
CA ALA A 634 -1.51 3.72 -18.54
C ALA A 634 -0.26 3.27 -19.29
N ARG A 635 0.89 3.87 -19.01
CA ARG A 635 2.18 3.51 -19.58
C ARG A 635 2.58 2.07 -19.25
N ASP A 636 2.44 1.67 -17.99
CA ASP A 636 2.73 0.30 -17.53
C ASP A 636 1.84 -0.73 -18.24
N PHE A 637 0.56 -0.40 -18.44
CA PHE A 637 -0.37 -1.27 -19.18
C PHE A 637 0.02 -1.37 -20.66
N LEU A 638 0.29 -0.24 -21.32
CA LEU A 638 0.74 -0.21 -22.71
C LEU A 638 2.02 -1.04 -22.91
N GLN A 639 3.00 -0.88 -22.03
CA GLN A 639 4.24 -1.63 -22.11
C GLN A 639 4.01 -3.16 -22.00
N LYS A 640 3.09 -3.58 -21.12
CA LYS A 640 2.71 -5.00 -21.00
C LYS A 640 1.92 -5.48 -22.22
N ALA A 641 1.03 -4.65 -22.76
CA ALA A 641 0.30 -4.98 -23.98
C ALA A 641 1.24 -5.23 -25.16
N PHE A 642 2.20 -4.35 -25.37
CA PHE A 642 3.17 -4.48 -26.46
C PHE A 642 4.28 -5.52 -26.24
N THR A 643 4.44 -6.08 -25.05
CA THR A 643 5.42 -7.14 -24.79
C THR A 643 4.78 -8.51 -24.69
N VAL A 644 4.07 -8.75 -23.59
CA VAL A 644 3.54 -10.09 -23.25
C VAL A 644 2.36 -10.47 -24.13
N ILE A 645 1.40 -9.55 -24.32
CA ILE A 645 0.16 -9.84 -25.04
C ILE A 645 0.45 -9.94 -26.53
N PHE A 646 1.25 -9.05 -27.09
CA PHE A 646 1.69 -9.09 -28.49
C PHE A 646 2.30 -10.44 -28.87
N VAL A 647 3.28 -10.93 -28.09
CA VAL A 647 3.90 -12.25 -28.36
C VAL A 647 2.87 -13.37 -28.29
N ALA A 648 1.97 -13.27 -27.34
CA ALA A 648 0.97 -14.29 -27.13
C ALA A 648 -0.12 -14.27 -28.22
N THR A 649 -0.52 -13.10 -28.75
CA THR A 649 -1.46 -13.03 -29.90
C THR A 649 -0.86 -13.61 -31.18
N ILE A 650 0.42 -13.34 -31.45
CA ILE A 650 1.14 -13.95 -32.58
C ILE A 650 1.19 -15.47 -32.41
N LEU A 651 1.45 -15.99 -31.24
CA LEU A 651 1.46 -17.43 -30.98
C LEU A 651 0.09 -18.08 -31.26
N ILE A 652 -0.99 -17.46 -30.77
CA ILE A 652 -2.35 -17.97 -31.04
C ILE A 652 -2.69 -17.89 -32.53
N TRP A 653 -2.40 -16.75 -33.19
CA TRP A 653 -2.58 -16.63 -34.63
C TRP A 653 -1.84 -17.75 -35.37
N PHE A 654 -0.59 -18.03 -35.00
CA PHE A 654 0.18 -19.13 -35.60
C PHE A 654 -0.51 -20.48 -35.39
N LEU A 655 -0.97 -20.78 -34.18
CA LEU A 655 -1.68 -22.03 -33.89
C LEU A 655 -3.05 -22.17 -34.59
N GLN A 656 -3.68 -21.05 -34.93
CA GLN A 656 -4.96 -21.03 -35.66
C GLN A 656 -4.79 -21.14 -37.19
N THR A 657 -3.68 -20.58 -37.69
CA THR A 657 -3.46 -20.44 -39.13
C THR A 657 -2.78 -21.67 -39.77
N PHE A 658 -2.00 -22.43 -38.99
CA PHE A 658 -1.24 -23.56 -39.52
C PHE A 658 -1.72 -24.91 -39.01
N ASP A 659 -1.55 -25.96 -39.88
CA ASP A 659 -1.74 -27.36 -39.53
C ASP A 659 -0.45 -28.01 -38.98
N LEU A 660 -0.48 -29.32 -38.67
CA LEU A 660 0.70 -30.08 -38.23
C LEU A 660 1.85 -30.14 -39.24
N HIS A 661 1.59 -29.87 -40.53
CA HIS A 661 2.56 -29.87 -41.61
C HIS A 661 3.00 -28.43 -41.98
N LEU A 662 2.62 -27.44 -41.22
CA LEU A 662 2.87 -26.00 -41.45
C LEU A 662 2.25 -25.46 -42.75
N ASN A 663 1.16 -26.09 -43.24
CA ASN A 663 0.35 -25.53 -44.32
C ASN A 663 -0.70 -24.59 -43.76
N VAL A 664 -1.05 -23.56 -44.54
CA VAL A 664 -2.13 -22.64 -44.20
C VAL A 664 -3.47 -23.37 -44.27
N VAL A 665 -4.24 -23.30 -43.22
CA VAL A 665 -5.49 -24.04 -43.07
C VAL A 665 -6.65 -23.23 -43.62
N SER A 666 -7.44 -23.84 -44.49
CA SER A 666 -8.70 -23.30 -45.02
C SER A 666 -9.90 -23.62 -44.11
N ASN A 667 -9.77 -24.63 -43.23
CA ASN A 667 -10.81 -25.04 -42.30
C ASN A 667 -10.26 -25.08 -40.86
N SER A 668 -10.82 -24.27 -39.95
CA SER A 668 -10.40 -24.15 -38.56
C SER A 668 -10.24 -25.48 -37.81
N GLN A 669 -10.93 -26.54 -38.25
CA GLN A 669 -10.85 -27.87 -37.65
C GLN A 669 -9.49 -28.57 -37.83
N GLN A 670 -8.72 -28.16 -38.84
CA GLN A 670 -7.40 -28.74 -39.15
C GLN A 670 -6.25 -27.97 -38.53
N SER A 671 -6.54 -26.85 -37.85
CA SER A 671 -5.53 -26.00 -37.21
C SER A 671 -4.82 -26.73 -36.06
N LEU A 672 -3.56 -26.35 -35.80
CA LEU A 672 -2.81 -26.83 -34.64
C LEU A 672 -3.58 -26.63 -33.34
N LEU A 673 -4.26 -25.49 -33.19
CA LEU A 673 -5.06 -25.18 -32.02
C LEU A 673 -6.25 -26.14 -31.88
N ALA A 674 -6.93 -26.47 -32.96
CA ALA A 674 -8.03 -27.45 -32.95
C ALA A 674 -7.53 -28.87 -32.60
N VAL A 675 -6.39 -29.28 -33.11
CA VAL A 675 -5.76 -30.57 -32.76
C VAL A 675 -5.42 -30.61 -31.25
N ILE A 676 -4.76 -29.58 -30.70
CA ILE A 676 -4.47 -29.51 -29.28
C ILE A 676 -5.75 -29.55 -28.47
N SER A 677 -6.76 -28.79 -28.87
CA SER A 677 -8.08 -28.76 -28.23
C SER A 677 -8.78 -30.13 -28.29
N GLY A 678 -8.65 -30.85 -29.39
CA GLY A 678 -9.17 -32.20 -29.54
C GLY A 678 -8.52 -33.23 -28.60
N VAL A 679 -7.23 -33.08 -28.32
CA VAL A 679 -6.52 -33.91 -27.31
C VAL A 679 -7.00 -33.63 -25.90
N ILE A 680 -7.37 -32.36 -25.61
CA ILE A 680 -7.83 -31.92 -24.29
C ILE A 680 -9.33 -32.20 -24.09
N ALA A 681 -10.13 -32.22 -25.16
CA ALA A 681 -11.59 -32.36 -25.12
C ALA A 681 -12.10 -33.57 -24.30
N PRO A 682 -11.47 -34.77 -24.35
CA PRO A 682 -11.90 -35.90 -23.53
C PRO A 682 -11.87 -35.65 -22.05
N LEU A 683 -10.96 -34.76 -21.54
CA LEU A 683 -10.89 -34.36 -20.13
C LEU A 683 -12.14 -33.61 -19.69
N PHE A 684 -12.80 -32.92 -20.62
CA PHE A 684 -14.01 -32.11 -20.35
C PHE A 684 -15.32 -32.86 -20.70
N ALA A 685 -15.22 -34.04 -21.32
CA ALA A 685 -16.38 -34.86 -21.66
C ALA A 685 -17.30 -35.20 -20.46
N PRO A 686 -16.77 -35.49 -19.23
CA PRO A 686 -17.62 -35.77 -18.05
C PRO A 686 -18.55 -34.60 -17.66
N MET A 687 -18.23 -33.38 -18.07
CA MET A 687 -19.03 -32.16 -17.79
C MET A 687 -19.94 -31.78 -18.98
N GLY A 688 -20.05 -32.61 -20.00
CA GLY A 688 -20.79 -32.29 -21.24
C GLY A 688 -20.10 -31.20 -22.08
N LEU A 689 -18.77 -31.01 -21.93
CA LEU A 689 -17.95 -30.00 -22.61
C LEU A 689 -16.88 -30.63 -23.52
N GLY A 690 -17.10 -31.87 -23.98
CA GLY A 690 -16.13 -32.66 -24.78
C GLY A 690 -15.99 -32.22 -26.24
N ASP A 691 -16.52 -31.09 -26.66
CA ASP A 691 -16.39 -30.56 -28.01
C ASP A 691 -15.08 -29.75 -28.16
N TRP A 692 -14.32 -30.01 -29.21
CA TRP A 692 -13.06 -29.34 -29.49
C TRP A 692 -13.21 -27.81 -29.62
N ARG A 693 -14.35 -27.31 -30.12
CA ARG A 693 -14.63 -25.87 -30.27
C ARG A 693 -14.74 -25.18 -28.92
N VAL A 694 -15.37 -25.84 -27.96
CA VAL A 694 -15.44 -25.33 -26.55
C VAL A 694 -14.05 -25.30 -25.94
N CYS A 695 -13.25 -26.36 -26.13
CA CYS A 695 -11.88 -26.40 -25.62
C CYS A 695 -10.98 -25.35 -26.30
N THR A 696 -11.17 -25.09 -27.60
CA THR A 696 -10.49 -24.02 -28.33
C THR A 696 -10.81 -22.64 -27.70
N ALA A 697 -12.09 -22.37 -27.42
CA ALA A 697 -12.50 -21.14 -26.78
C ALA A 697 -11.93 -20.99 -25.37
N LEU A 698 -11.81 -22.06 -24.60
CA LEU A 698 -11.17 -22.03 -23.29
C LEU A 698 -9.67 -21.75 -23.37
N LEU A 699 -8.97 -22.28 -24.37
CA LEU A 699 -7.55 -22.00 -24.59
C LEU A 699 -7.32 -20.56 -25.06
N THR A 700 -8.14 -20.03 -25.98
CA THR A 700 -8.05 -18.61 -26.35
C THR A 700 -8.43 -17.68 -25.19
N GLY A 701 -9.40 -18.08 -24.37
CA GLY A 701 -9.78 -17.38 -23.13
C GLY A 701 -8.69 -17.34 -22.05
N PHE A 702 -7.64 -18.12 -22.16
CA PHE A 702 -6.44 -17.96 -21.34
C PHE A 702 -5.67 -16.69 -21.71
N MET A 703 -5.68 -16.31 -22.98
CA MET A 703 -5.08 -15.06 -23.42
C MET A 703 -5.83 -13.85 -22.86
N ALA A 704 -7.09 -13.76 -23.24
CA ALA A 704 -8.02 -12.73 -22.79
C ALA A 704 -9.39 -13.41 -22.59
N LYS A 705 -10.03 -13.19 -21.45
CA LYS A 705 -11.26 -13.90 -21.08
C LYS A 705 -12.41 -13.65 -22.06
N GLU A 706 -12.50 -12.44 -22.58
CA GLU A 706 -13.50 -12.05 -23.59
C GLU A 706 -13.37 -12.84 -24.90
N SER A 707 -12.18 -13.31 -25.22
CA SER A 707 -11.96 -14.15 -26.43
C SER A 707 -12.71 -15.47 -26.40
N VAL A 708 -13.19 -15.93 -25.23
CA VAL A 708 -14.07 -17.10 -25.14
C VAL A 708 -15.33 -16.90 -25.98
N VAL A 709 -15.98 -15.74 -25.81
CA VAL A 709 -17.25 -15.45 -26.52
C VAL A 709 -17.02 -15.26 -28.01
N SER A 710 -16.02 -14.47 -28.40
CA SER A 710 -15.72 -14.25 -29.82
C SER A 710 -15.31 -15.53 -30.53
N THR A 711 -14.48 -16.37 -29.91
CA THR A 711 -14.10 -17.67 -30.48
C THR A 711 -15.30 -18.60 -30.64
N LEU A 712 -16.19 -18.68 -29.65
CA LEU A 712 -17.41 -19.47 -29.74
C LEU A 712 -18.33 -18.96 -30.86
N SER A 713 -18.49 -17.62 -30.94
CA SER A 713 -19.32 -17.02 -31.99
C SER A 713 -18.80 -17.32 -33.41
N VAL A 714 -17.48 -17.31 -33.59
CA VAL A 714 -16.85 -17.65 -34.88
C VAL A 714 -16.97 -19.13 -35.17
N LEU A 715 -16.70 -20.02 -34.23
CA LEU A 715 -16.66 -21.48 -34.47
C LEU A 715 -18.06 -22.12 -34.59
N PHE A 716 -19.07 -21.55 -33.96
CA PHE A 716 -20.44 -22.02 -34.01
C PHE A 716 -21.28 -21.27 -35.05
N GLY A 717 -20.93 -20.05 -35.42
CA GLY A 717 -21.60 -19.21 -36.39
C GLY A 717 -23.00 -18.71 -35.96
N THR A 718 -23.80 -19.53 -35.30
CA THR A 718 -25.13 -19.16 -34.80
C THR A 718 -25.36 -19.60 -33.36
N THR A 719 -26.20 -18.89 -32.65
CA THR A 719 -26.60 -19.25 -31.27
C THR A 719 -27.39 -20.56 -31.21
N GLN A 720 -28.05 -20.94 -32.34
CA GLN A 720 -28.76 -22.21 -32.43
C GLN A 720 -27.79 -23.40 -32.46
N SER A 721 -26.73 -23.32 -33.27
CA SER A 721 -25.69 -24.36 -33.30
C SER A 721 -25.01 -24.56 -31.95
N LEU A 722 -24.89 -23.48 -31.15
CA LEU A 722 -24.37 -23.57 -29.79
C LEU A 722 -25.34 -24.32 -28.87
N ARG A 723 -26.66 -24.09 -28.98
CA ARG A 723 -27.70 -24.78 -28.20
C ARG A 723 -27.84 -26.25 -28.59
N ASP A 724 -27.55 -26.62 -29.83
CA ASP A 724 -27.62 -28.01 -30.29
C ASP A 724 -26.50 -28.88 -29.68
N ILE A 725 -25.40 -28.25 -29.26
CA ILE A 725 -24.23 -28.95 -28.68
C ILE A 725 -24.18 -28.83 -27.18
N LEU A 726 -24.48 -27.64 -26.62
CA LEU A 726 -24.45 -27.39 -25.18
C LEU A 726 -25.87 -27.43 -24.61
N THR A 727 -26.08 -28.31 -23.66
CA THR A 727 -27.28 -28.30 -22.83
C THR A 727 -27.26 -27.15 -21.82
N PRO A 728 -28.38 -26.67 -21.25
CA PRO A 728 -28.37 -25.71 -20.17
C PRO A 728 -27.51 -26.13 -18.98
N LEU A 729 -27.44 -27.44 -18.70
CA LEU A 729 -26.64 -28.02 -17.62
C LEU A 729 -25.14 -27.88 -17.92
N SER A 730 -24.69 -28.23 -19.14
CA SER A 730 -23.29 -28.05 -19.57
C SER A 730 -22.92 -26.58 -19.69
N ALA A 731 -23.86 -25.68 -20.05
CA ALA A 731 -23.65 -24.25 -20.07
C ALA A 731 -23.35 -23.69 -18.66
N VAL A 732 -24.07 -24.13 -17.63
CA VAL A 732 -23.77 -23.75 -16.24
C VAL A 732 -22.40 -24.29 -15.83
N SER A 733 -22.08 -25.53 -16.14
CA SER A 733 -20.77 -26.11 -15.87
C SER A 733 -19.64 -25.32 -16.54
N LEU A 734 -19.83 -24.91 -17.79
CA LEU A 734 -18.86 -24.05 -18.49
C LEU A 734 -18.72 -22.68 -17.83
N LEU A 735 -19.82 -22.05 -17.41
CA LEU A 735 -19.79 -20.78 -16.69
C LEU A 735 -19.01 -20.89 -15.38
N VAL A 736 -19.23 -21.94 -14.61
CA VAL A 736 -18.49 -22.22 -13.38
C VAL A 736 -17.02 -22.47 -13.66
N PHE A 737 -16.70 -23.21 -14.71
CA PHE A 737 -15.32 -23.40 -15.13
C PHE A 737 -14.67 -22.06 -15.51
N CYS A 738 -15.34 -21.25 -16.35
CA CYS A 738 -14.85 -19.93 -16.76
C CYS A 738 -14.68 -18.95 -15.58
N LEU A 739 -15.50 -19.09 -14.54
CA LEU A 739 -15.35 -18.32 -13.31
C LEU A 739 -14.04 -18.64 -12.59
N LEU A 740 -13.71 -19.92 -12.43
CA LEU A 740 -12.68 -20.41 -11.50
C LEU A 740 -11.34 -20.75 -12.17
N TYR A 741 -11.30 -21.04 -13.49
CA TYR A 741 -10.05 -21.42 -14.14
C TYR A 741 -9.06 -20.26 -14.24
N THR A 742 -7.82 -20.61 -14.58
CA THR A 742 -6.68 -19.70 -14.59
C THR A 742 -7.00 -18.29 -15.10
N PRO A 743 -6.50 -17.23 -14.48
CA PRO A 743 -6.69 -15.87 -14.97
C PRO A 743 -5.95 -15.65 -16.31
N CYS A 744 -6.19 -14.53 -16.97
CA CYS A 744 -5.57 -14.20 -18.25
C CYS A 744 -4.03 -14.10 -18.13
N VAL A 745 -3.34 -14.22 -19.27
CA VAL A 745 -1.86 -14.15 -19.33
C VAL A 745 -1.31 -12.88 -18.70
N ALA A 746 -1.99 -11.74 -18.86
CA ALA A 746 -1.59 -10.48 -18.21
C ALA A 746 -1.61 -10.57 -16.68
N ALA A 747 -2.62 -11.23 -16.12
CA ALA A 747 -2.71 -11.44 -14.67
C ALA A 747 -1.64 -12.41 -14.17
N ILE A 748 -1.39 -13.51 -14.89
CA ILE A 748 -0.31 -14.47 -14.55
C ILE A 748 1.07 -13.80 -14.65
N SER A 749 1.29 -12.94 -15.66
CA SER A 749 2.51 -12.14 -15.75
C SER A 749 2.69 -11.22 -14.53
N SER A 750 1.60 -10.64 -14.02
CA SER A 750 1.62 -9.83 -12.80
C SER A 750 1.91 -10.68 -11.55
N VAL A 751 1.30 -11.86 -11.42
CA VAL A 751 1.62 -12.82 -10.34
C VAL A 751 3.09 -13.25 -10.40
N ARG A 752 3.62 -13.53 -11.61
CA ARG A 752 5.02 -13.88 -11.80
C ARG A 752 5.97 -12.76 -11.35
N ARG A 753 5.61 -11.51 -11.61
CA ARG A 753 6.38 -10.32 -11.19
C ARG A 753 6.39 -10.16 -9.67
N GLU A 754 5.25 -10.42 -9.01
CA GLU A 754 5.09 -10.22 -7.57
C GLU A 754 5.59 -11.40 -6.72
N LEU A 755 5.39 -12.64 -7.16
CA LEU A 755 5.68 -13.85 -6.38
C LEU A 755 6.73 -14.77 -7.03
N GLY A 756 7.12 -14.49 -8.27
CA GLY A 756 8.05 -15.34 -9.02
C GLY A 756 7.38 -16.46 -9.82
N GLY A 757 8.19 -17.12 -10.69
CA GLY A 757 7.70 -18.11 -11.64
C GLY A 757 7.05 -19.35 -11.02
N LYS A 758 7.58 -19.83 -9.90
CA LYS A 758 7.05 -21.02 -9.19
C LYS A 758 5.61 -20.82 -8.74
N TRP A 759 5.31 -19.66 -8.14
CA TRP A 759 3.96 -19.31 -7.70
C TRP A 759 3.01 -19.05 -8.87
N ALA A 760 3.48 -18.43 -9.95
CA ALA A 760 2.68 -18.25 -11.15
C ALA A 760 2.23 -19.60 -11.76
N CYS A 761 3.15 -20.57 -11.85
CA CYS A 761 2.83 -21.92 -12.31
C CYS A 761 1.84 -22.62 -11.34
N PHE A 762 2.06 -22.49 -10.04
CA PHE A 762 1.14 -23.01 -9.02
C PHE A 762 -0.28 -22.47 -9.19
N VAL A 763 -0.43 -21.15 -9.40
CA VAL A 763 -1.75 -20.51 -9.60
C VAL A 763 -2.44 -21.08 -10.83
N VAL A 764 -1.73 -21.21 -11.97
CA VAL A 764 -2.31 -21.77 -13.21
C VAL A 764 -2.82 -23.20 -12.97
N VAL A 765 -1.99 -24.07 -12.44
CA VAL A 765 -2.33 -25.49 -12.24
C VAL A 765 -3.44 -25.64 -11.18
N ALA A 766 -3.27 -25.01 -10.02
CA ALA A 766 -4.24 -25.12 -8.92
C ALA A 766 -5.62 -24.61 -9.32
N GLN A 767 -5.71 -23.47 -10.01
CA GLN A 767 -7.00 -22.92 -10.44
C GLN A 767 -7.67 -23.76 -11.53
N CYS A 768 -6.91 -24.31 -12.49
CA CYS A 768 -7.46 -25.24 -13.46
C CYS A 768 -8.04 -26.50 -12.80
N VAL A 769 -7.33 -27.07 -11.84
CA VAL A 769 -7.78 -28.26 -11.09
C VAL A 769 -9.03 -27.94 -10.26
N ILE A 770 -9.02 -26.83 -9.53
CA ILE A 770 -10.18 -26.40 -8.73
C ILE A 770 -11.39 -26.14 -9.64
N ALA A 771 -11.18 -25.43 -10.75
CA ALA A 771 -12.25 -25.14 -11.71
C ALA A 771 -12.87 -26.42 -12.26
N TRP A 772 -12.05 -27.41 -12.63
CA TRP A 772 -12.50 -28.69 -13.11
C TRP A 772 -13.32 -29.45 -12.09
N ILE A 773 -12.81 -29.57 -10.84
CA ILE A 773 -13.50 -30.28 -9.75
C ILE A 773 -14.85 -29.62 -9.43
N VAL A 774 -14.88 -28.30 -9.29
CA VAL A 774 -16.10 -27.56 -8.91
C VAL A 774 -17.11 -27.56 -10.06
N ALA A 775 -16.68 -27.38 -11.32
CA ALA A 775 -17.55 -27.44 -12.48
C ALA A 775 -18.19 -28.83 -12.65
N TYR A 776 -17.39 -29.89 -12.44
CA TYR A 776 -17.90 -31.26 -12.47
C TYR A 776 -18.87 -31.55 -11.32
N ALA A 777 -18.55 -31.10 -10.10
CA ALA A 777 -19.46 -31.23 -8.95
C ALA A 777 -20.79 -30.51 -9.19
N VAL A 778 -20.76 -29.30 -9.75
CA VAL A 778 -21.98 -28.53 -10.10
C VAL A 778 -22.77 -29.25 -11.21
N TYR A 779 -22.09 -29.79 -12.20
CA TYR A 779 -22.71 -30.60 -13.27
C TYR A 779 -23.49 -31.80 -12.68
N LEU A 780 -22.86 -32.58 -11.78
CA LEU A 780 -23.50 -33.72 -11.13
C LEU A 780 -24.68 -33.30 -10.24
N LEU A 781 -24.49 -32.29 -9.40
CA LEU A 781 -25.54 -31.83 -8.48
C LEU A 781 -26.77 -31.31 -9.21
N LEU A 782 -26.59 -30.50 -10.25
CA LEU A 782 -27.70 -29.99 -11.06
C LEU A 782 -28.34 -31.10 -11.89
N GLY A 783 -27.56 -32.09 -12.41
CA GLY A 783 -28.09 -33.25 -13.11
C GLY A 783 -28.91 -34.19 -12.24
N MET A 784 -28.82 -34.11 -10.90
CA MET A 784 -29.68 -34.85 -9.96
C MET A 784 -31.02 -34.11 -9.70
N VAL A 785 -31.06 -32.80 -9.94
CA VAL A 785 -32.21 -31.93 -9.63
C VAL A 785 -33.04 -31.63 -10.86
N MET A 786 -32.41 -31.58 -12.04
CA MET A 786 -33.07 -31.40 -13.34
C MET A 786 -33.44 -32.76 -13.99
#